data_c8f816776079cdfa86c76702025e14dd
#
_entry.id   c8f816776079cdfa86c76702025e14dd
#
_cell.length_a   1.000
_cell.length_b   1.000
_cell.length_c   1.000
_cell.angle_alpha   90.00
_cell.angle_beta   90.00
_cell.angle_gamma   90.00
#
_symmetry.space_group_name_H-M   'P 1'
#
loop_
_entity.id
_entity.type
_entity.pdbx_description
1 polymer ?
#
loop_
_entity_poly.entity_id
_entity_poly.type
_entity_poly.pdbx_seq_one_letter_code
_entity_poly.pdbx_strand_id
1 'polypeptide(L)'
;MKKTTKKIVIVSFIILFLVVGLTIVFISPLTKYLVQKYDEKYTGREITMDWAYVNPFTGYFHFSNLKIHELKSDSLFFSSDNLKLNISLLKLISSTIEISELTLDHPIGTVIQNKNDFNYTDLIEKFMPDKLDTTVSGWRFSILKVKIEGGEIHYLENQIPINYFVKELNIESSGMQWDVDTVAGTFSFLSGIGTGSVKGDFNVNLKTKNYKYDLVVKKFDLNIIEQYMKELANYGTFRANLDADIKAIGNINDERDVTLKGMLAINDFHFGKDRTEDYLSWDKFVMAIKDLSPNKHLYIYDSVALIRPYFKYEMYDSTDNLQAMFGKDGANVSAVADDNSKFNLIIEIARTVKVMARNFFQSYYRINRLAIYDGDLKFNDFSLNEKFSAKLDPFNFIADSIDKNRTWVTASLKSGIKPFGDASVSVKINPKDTGDFDMQYNFRNISAASFNPYLISYTSFPVDRGKIELNGTWNVRNGEIKSVNHLLVIDPRVTKRVKKKHADWIPLPLIFSFIREYGNVIDYEIPITGSFKNPKFHLKDVIFDLIGNIFVKPAKTAYRMEVKEVEYDIEKSLTFKWPTLQTSILSSQKKFVNKIESFLADNPQASITIYPKQYEAKEKEYILFFEAKKKYYMALKEKGDDSFDEGDSLKVNSLSVRDTKFNNYLDNILKDTMLFTIQEKCSKLVGQSIVNFGFNKLKAARADSFKSSFKKEVLGQIKIMNGENIIPFNGFSFYKIEYSGAIPKSLQKAYEELQVLNEEAPRNKYLRGRP
;
A
#
# COMPACT_ATOMS: atom_id res chain seq x y z
N MET A 1 25.48 -76.23 -45.28
CA MET A 1 25.11 -76.49 -43.89
C MET A 1 24.18 -77.77 -43.90
N LYS A 2 24.58 -78.84 -43.23
CA LYS A 2 23.80 -80.09 -43.18
C LYS A 2 22.43 -79.81 -42.53
N LYS A 3 21.29 -80.45 -43.02
CA LYS A 3 19.93 -80.22 -42.51
C LYS A 3 19.79 -80.34 -40.98
N THR A 4 20.63 -81.16 -40.36
CA THR A 4 20.76 -81.31 -38.90
C THR A 4 21.29 -80.04 -38.18
N THR A 5 22.28 -79.39 -38.71
CA THR A 5 22.86 -78.17 -38.15
C THR A 5 21.86 -76.98 -38.21
N LYS A 6 21.05 -76.92 -39.28
CA LYS A 6 19.99 -75.97 -39.43
C LYS A 6 18.86 -76.12 -38.39
N LYS A 7 18.49 -77.39 -38.11
CA LYS A 7 17.50 -77.70 -37.05
C LYS A 7 18.02 -77.39 -35.67
N ILE A 8 19.30 -77.76 -35.38
CA ILE A 8 19.91 -77.38 -34.06
C ILE A 8 19.96 -75.89 -33.84
N VAL A 9 20.35 -75.12 -34.85
CA VAL A 9 20.37 -73.66 -34.76
C VAL A 9 19.00 -73.05 -34.55
N ILE A 10 17.94 -73.60 -35.24
CA ILE A 10 16.56 -73.11 -35.05
C ILE A 10 16.03 -73.48 -33.66
N VAL A 11 16.28 -74.70 -33.17
CA VAL A 11 15.87 -75.14 -31.82
C VAL A 11 16.62 -74.34 -30.76
N SER A 12 17.91 -74.06 -30.93
CA SER A 12 18.68 -73.24 -30.02
C SER A 12 18.14 -71.82 -30.01
N PHE A 13 17.73 -71.23 -31.16
CA PHE A 13 17.09 -69.90 -31.22
C PHE A 13 15.72 -69.89 -30.54
N ILE A 14 14.91 -70.96 -30.68
CA ILE A 14 13.62 -71.09 -30.01
C ILE A 14 13.80 -71.20 -28.48
N ILE A 15 14.76 -71.99 -28.04
CA ILE A 15 15.08 -72.18 -26.61
C ILE A 15 15.60 -70.87 -26.06
N LEU A 16 16.52 -70.19 -26.76
CA LEU A 16 17.01 -68.85 -26.35
C LEU A 16 15.87 -67.86 -26.26
N PHE A 17 14.97 -67.82 -27.23
CA PHE A 17 13.80 -66.93 -27.24
C PHE A 17 12.81 -67.25 -26.10
N LEU A 18 12.60 -68.55 -25.83
CA LEU A 18 11.81 -68.96 -24.68
C LEU A 18 12.45 -68.59 -23.34
N VAL A 19 13.75 -68.81 -23.20
CA VAL A 19 14.50 -68.43 -21.97
C VAL A 19 14.44 -66.92 -21.79
N VAL A 20 14.67 -66.13 -22.83
CA VAL A 20 14.56 -64.64 -22.79
C VAL A 20 13.14 -64.24 -22.43
N GLY A 21 12.12 -64.81 -23.04
CA GLY A 21 10.72 -64.53 -22.74
C GLY A 21 10.33 -64.86 -21.30
N LEU A 22 10.71 -66.03 -20.83
CA LEU A 22 10.49 -66.51 -19.45
C LEU A 22 11.22 -65.58 -18.46
N THR A 23 12.48 -65.13 -18.75
CA THR A 23 13.22 -64.24 -17.88
C THR A 23 12.51 -62.88 -17.73
N ILE A 24 12.02 -62.29 -18.82
CA ILE A 24 11.26 -61.02 -18.79
C ILE A 24 9.96 -61.20 -17.99
N VAL A 25 9.23 -62.28 -18.19
CA VAL A 25 7.94 -62.56 -17.52
C VAL A 25 8.12 -62.74 -16.01
N PHE A 26 9.16 -63.43 -15.56
CA PHE A 26 9.37 -63.72 -14.14
C PHE A 26 10.11 -62.63 -13.40
N ILE A 27 11.01 -61.85 -14.03
CA ILE A 27 11.81 -60.84 -13.36
C ILE A 27 10.94 -59.67 -12.90
N SER A 28 9.89 -59.32 -13.66
CA SER A 28 9.02 -58.22 -13.36
C SER A 28 8.22 -58.40 -12.05
N PRO A 29 7.44 -59.51 -11.87
CA PRO A 29 6.77 -59.76 -10.59
C PRO A 29 7.73 -59.99 -9.44
N LEU A 30 8.90 -60.59 -9.70
CA LEU A 30 9.94 -60.77 -8.69
C LEU A 30 10.49 -59.43 -8.21
N THR A 31 10.73 -58.50 -9.12
CA THR A 31 11.19 -57.12 -8.78
C THR A 31 10.17 -56.39 -7.91
N LYS A 32 8.86 -56.41 -8.30
CA LYS A 32 7.80 -55.86 -7.47
C LYS A 32 7.81 -56.47 -6.07
N TYR A 33 7.85 -57.81 -5.97
CA TYR A 33 7.87 -58.49 -4.69
C TYR A 33 9.10 -58.13 -3.84
N LEU A 34 10.28 -58.06 -4.45
CA LEU A 34 11.51 -57.74 -3.72
C LEU A 34 11.52 -56.28 -3.25
N VAL A 35 11.06 -55.33 -4.07
CA VAL A 35 10.94 -53.93 -3.68
C VAL A 35 10.01 -53.82 -2.48
N GLN A 36 8.79 -54.33 -2.56
CA GLN A 36 7.79 -54.25 -1.50
C GLN A 36 8.13 -55.08 -0.24
N LYS A 37 8.96 -56.11 -0.34
CA LYS A 37 9.40 -56.89 0.82
C LYS A 37 10.55 -56.28 1.60
N TYR A 38 11.39 -55.54 0.92
CA TYR A 38 12.62 -55.00 1.51
C TYR A 38 12.61 -53.43 1.59
N ASP A 39 11.52 -52.79 1.21
CA ASP A 39 11.35 -51.35 1.22
C ASP A 39 11.64 -50.72 2.58
N GLU A 40 10.98 -51.16 3.65
CA GLU A 40 11.21 -50.64 5.01
C GLU A 40 12.66 -50.88 5.48
N LYS A 41 13.25 -52.02 5.12
CA LYS A 41 14.64 -52.36 5.49
C LYS A 41 15.62 -51.36 4.85
N TYR A 42 15.44 -51.04 3.56
CA TYR A 42 16.40 -50.24 2.81
C TYR A 42 16.04 -48.74 2.80
N THR A 43 14.77 -48.39 2.77
CA THR A 43 14.33 -46.98 2.76
C THR A 43 13.78 -46.49 4.09
N GLY A 44 13.29 -47.38 4.95
CA GLY A 44 12.56 -47.07 6.18
C GLY A 44 11.09 -46.78 5.95
N ARG A 45 10.62 -46.91 4.71
CA ARG A 45 9.28 -46.51 4.31
C ARG A 45 8.60 -47.57 3.47
N GLU A 46 7.28 -47.69 3.60
CA GLU A 46 6.47 -48.56 2.75
C GLU A 46 6.42 -48.04 1.32
N ILE A 47 6.67 -48.93 0.36
CA ILE A 47 6.60 -48.66 -1.08
C ILE A 47 5.56 -49.58 -1.71
N THR A 48 4.54 -48.96 -2.31
CA THR A 48 3.51 -49.70 -3.05
C THR A 48 3.52 -49.34 -4.53
N MET A 49 3.12 -50.24 -5.39
CA MET A 49 2.99 -50.04 -6.82
C MET A 49 2.00 -51.03 -7.43
N ASP A 50 1.36 -50.67 -8.54
CA ASP A 50 0.45 -51.56 -9.24
C ASP A 50 1.21 -52.59 -10.05
N TRP A 51 2.22 -52.15 -10.80
CA TRP A 51 2.97 -53.00 -11.71
C TRP A 51 4.45 -52.56 -11.76
N ALA A 52 5.32 -53.56 -11.92
CA ALA A 52 6.74 -53.36 -12.24
C ALA A 52 7.07 -54.11 -13.53
N TYR A 53 7.58 -53.43 -14.53
CA TYR A 53 8.16 -54.01 -15.72
C TYR A 53 9.66 -53.81 -15.71
N VAL A 54 10.39 -54.90 -15.93
CA VAL A 54 11.87 -54.89 -15.97
C VAL A 54 12.32 -55.62 -17.21
N ASN A 55 13.16 -55.00 -18.00
CA ASN A 55 13.86 -55.64 -19.10
C ASN A 55 15.34 -55.83 -18.75
N PRO A 56 15.78 -57.05 -18.39
CA PRO A 56 17.13 -57.27 -17.93
C PRO A 56 18.19 -57.19 -19.05
N PHE A 57 17.78 -57.12 -20.32
CA PHE A 57 18.69 -57.05 -21.46
C PHE A 57 18.94 -55.60 -21.91
N THR A 58 18.00 -54.73 -21.68
CA THR A 58 18.15 -53.27 -22.01
C THR A 58 18.42 -52.41 -20.80
N GLY A 59 18.19 -52.95 -19.57
CA GLY A 59 18.30 -52.17 -18.34
C GLY A 59 17.12 -51.20 -18.12
N TYR A 60 15.98 -51.42 -18.80
CA TYR A 60 14.81 -50.59 -18.67
C TYR A 60 13.89 -51.05 -17.54
N PHE A 61 13.53 -50.13 -16.67
CA PHE A 61 12.57 -50.35 -15.57
C PHE A 61 11.40 -49.38 -15.73
N HIS A 62 10.21 -49.86 -15.45
CA HIS A 62 9.00 -49.08 -15.42
C HIS A 62 8.11 -49.51 -14.26
N PHE A 63 7.84 -48.57 -13.35
CA PHE A 63 6.95 -48.77 -12.20
C PHE A 63 5.69 -47.91 -12.41
N SER A 64 4.51 -48.52 -12.36
CA SER A 64 3.25 -47.79 -12.49
C SER A 64 2.57 -47.62 -11.14
N ASN A 65 1.96 -46.43 -10.95
CA ASN A 65 1.27 -46.01 -9.72
C ASN A 65 2.17 -46.25 -8.47
N LEU A 66 3.41 -45.77 -8.57
CA LEU A 66 4.38 -45.85 -7.47
C LEU A 66 3.94 -44.93 -6.35
N LYS A 67 3.91 -45.44 -5.13
CA LYS A 67 3.60 -44.65 -3.91
C LYS A 67 4.64 -44.97 -2.83
N ILE A 68 5.14 -43.93 -2.20
CA ILE A 68 6.03 -43.99 -1.04
C ILE A 68 5.33 -43.33 0.12
N HIS A 69 5.18 -44.02 1.22
CA HIS A 69 4.49 -43.52 2.40
C HIS A 69 5.43 -42.77 3.33
N GLU A 70 4.88 -41.95 4.23
CA GLU A 70 5.61 -41.33 5.30
C GLU A 70 6.17 -42.36 6.28
N LEU A 71 7.23 -42.00 6.96
CA LEU A 71 7.85 -42.86 7.98
C LEU A 71 6.82 -43.28 9.03
N LYS A 72 6.49 -44.59 9.10
CA LYS A 72 5.53 -45.19 10.04
C LYS A 72 4.13 -44.59 9.97
N SER A 73 3.67 -44.21 8.80
CA SER A 73 2.36 -43.59 8.57
C SER A 73 1.79 -44.03 7.22
N ASP A 74 0.47 -44.13 7.13
CA ASP A 74 -0.24 -44.42 5.87
C ASP A 74 -0.35 -43.18 4.95
N SER A 75 0.11 -42.00 5.41
CA SER A 75 0.13 -40.77 4.62
C SER A 75 1.13 -40.88 3.47
N LEU A 76 0.79 -40.27 2.32
CA LEU A 76 1.67 -40.28 1.16
C LEU A 76 2.75 -39.21 1.28
N PHE A 77 4.02 -39.60 1.17
CA PHE A 77 5.17 -38.75 0.99
C PHE A 77 5.39 -38.39 -0.47
N PHE A 78 5.31 -39.43 -1.33
CA PHE A 78 5.55 -39.27 -2.76
C PHE A 78 4.69 -40.25 -3.55
N SER A 79 4.18 -39.85 -4.70
CA SER A 79 3.57 -40.73 -5.68
C SER A 79 3.92 -40.30 -7.10
N SER A 80 3.84 -41.24 -8.05
CA SER A 80 3.99 -40.97 -9.49
C SER A 80 3.19 -41.99 -10.30
N ASP A 81 2.50 -41.51 -11.33
CA ASP A 81 1.77 -42.39 -12.23
C ASP A 81 2.72 -43.40 -12.89
N ASN A 82 3.86 -42.91 -13.34
CA ASN A 82 4.91 -43.74 -13.89
C ASN A 82 6.30 -43.25 -13.46
N LEU A 83 7.11 -44.17 -12.97
CA LEU A 83 8.55 -43.99 -12.83
C LEU A 83 9.23 -44.86 -13.87
N LYS A 84 9.95 -44.29 -14.81
CA LYS A 84 10.72 -44.95 -15.85
C LYS A 84 12.19 -44.66 -15.66
N LEU A 85 13.04 -45.67 -15.70
CA LEU A 85 14.48 -45.48 -15.65
C LEU A 85 15.18 -46.48 -16.56
N ASN A 86 16.31 -46.07 -17.10
CA ASN A 86 17.12 -46.89 -17.97
C ASN A 86 18.56 -46.95 -17.43
N ILE A 87 19.00 -48.18 -17.05
CA ILE A 87 20.34 -48.41 -16.50
C ILE A 87 21.27 -48.89 -17.58
N SER A 88 22.43 -48.27 -17.70
CA SER A 88 23.49 -48.68 -18.64
C SER A 88 24.16 -49.95 -18.16
N LEU A 89 23.66 -51.15 -18.62
CA LEU A 89 24.12 -52.45 -18.16
C LEU A 89 25.62 -52.67 -18.36
N LEU A 90 26.22 -52.15 -19.42
CA LEU A 90 27.67 -52.28 -19.68
C LEU A 90 28.52 -51.54 -18.65
N LYS A 91 27.98 -50.48 -18.02
CA LYS A 91 28.68 -49.75 -16.96
C LYS A 91 28.73 -50.51 -15.63
N LEU A 92 27.81 -51.45 -15.41
CA LEU A 92 27.85 -52.34 -14.26
C LEU A 92 29.12 -53.18 -14.20
N ILE A 93 29.70 -53.54 -15.35
CA ILE A 93 30.96 -54.28 -15.46
C ILE A 93 32.13 -53.46 -14.89
N SER A 94 32.04 -52.12 -14.98
CA SER A 94 33.02 -51.18 -14.42
C SER A 94 32.63 -50.63 -13.06
N SER A 95 31.77 -51.38 -12.30
CA SER A 95 31.27 -50.97 -10.98
C SER A 95 30.59 -49.58 -10.99
N THR A 96 29.92 -49.22 -12.07
CA THR A 96 29.21 -47.97 -12.20
C THR A 96 27.72 -48.25 -12.47
N ILE A 97 26.86 -47.73 -11.56
CA ILE A 97 25.41 -47.71 -11.76
C ILE A 97 25.10 -46.38 -12.46
N GLU A 98 24.96 -46.41 -13.77
CA GLU A 98 24.63 -45.25 -14.59
C GLU A 98 23.17 -45.34 -15.03
N ILE A 99 22.34 -44.40 -14.57
CA ILE A 99 20.97 -44.21 -15.06
C ILE A 99 21.06 -43.23 -16.23
N SER A 100 20.86 -43.72 -17.45
CA SER A 100 20.92 -42.90 -18.66
C SER A 100 19.76 -41.94 -18.78
N GLU A 101 18.58 -42.33 -18.30
CA GLU A 101 17.38 -41.49 -18.23
C GLU A 101 16.50 -41.93 -17.07
N LEU A 102 16.00 -40.93 -16.29
CA LEU A 102 14.98 -41.07 -15.27
C LEU A 102 13.82 -40.15 -15.63
N THR A 103 12.62 -40.74 -15.85
CA THR A 103 11.40 -39.99 -16.14
C THR A 103 10.38 -40.23 -15.05
N LEU A 104 9.77 -39.18 -14.54
CA LEU A 104 8.65 -39.18 -13.61
C LEU A 104 7.44 -38.53 -14.29
N ASP A 105 6.37 -39.29 -14.47
CA ASP A 105 5.10 -38.78 -15.03
C ASP A 105 4.15 -38.43 -13.87
N HIS A 106 3.65 -37.21 -13.82
CA HIS A 106 2.74 -36.68 -12.81
C HIS A 106 3.16 -37.04 -11.37
N PRO A 107 4.41 -36.75 -10.97
CA PRO A 107 4.81 -37.00 -9.59
C PRO A 107 4.15 -36.01 -8.66
N ILE A 108 3.68 -36.47 -7.49
CA ILE A 108 3.17 -35.63 -6.41
C ILE A 108 4.07 -35.86 -5.19
N GLY A 109 4.68 -34.82 -4.70
CA GLY A 109 5.53 -34.84 -3.51
C GLY A 109 5.02 -33.90 -2.42
N THR A 110 5.03 -34.35 -1.16
CA THR A 110 4.64 -33.55 0.00
C THR A 110 5.87 -33.31 0.89
N VAL A 111 6.23 -32.04 1.05
CA VAL A 111 7.30 -31.58 1.95
C VAL A 111 6.66 -30.95 3.18
N ILE A 112 6.90 -31.54 4.36
CA ILE A 112 6.39 -31.02 5.63
C ILE A 112 7.58 -30.57 6.46
N GLN A 113 7.57 -29.32 6.86
CA GLN A 113 8.57 -28.75 7.77
C GLN A 113 8.00 -28.63 9.17
N ASN A 114 8.71 -29.20 10.15
CA ASN A 114 8.48 -29.06 11.59
C ASN A 114 9.71 -28.42 12.23
N LYS A 115 9.67 -27.09 12.45
CA LYS A 115 10.84 -26.33 12.92
C LYS A 115 12.03 -26.47 11.97
N ASN A 116 13.01 -27.31 12.39
CA ASN A 116 14.26 -27.53 11.68
C ASN A 116 14.28 -28.85 10.91
N ASP A 117 13.28 -29.69 11.13
CA ASP A 117 13.22 -31.02 10.57
C ASP A 117 12.21 -31.08 9.43
N PHE A 118 12.58 -31.77 8.38
CA PHE A 118 11.70 -32.04 7.26
C PHE A 118 11.26 -33.51 7.32
N ASN A 119 10.08 -33.79 6.77
CA ASN A 119 9.60 -35.17 6.66
C ASN A 119 10.48 -36.08 5.83
N TYR A 120 11.51 -35.60 5.17
CA TYR A 120 12.51 -36.38 4.41
C TYR A 120 13.90 -36.42 5.10
N THR A 121 14.06 -35.86 6.30
CA THR A 121 15.36 -35.83 7.03
C THR A 121 15.89 -37.27 7.27
N ASP A 122 15.02 -38.20 7.58
CA ASP A 122 15.33 -39.62 7.73
C ASP A 122 15.99 -40.26 6.48
N LEU A 123 15.51 -39.84 5.29
CA LEU A 123 16.11 -40.31 4.03
C LEU A 123 17.51 -39.74 3.81
N ILE A 124 17.70 -38.44 4.13
CA ILE A 124 19.02 -37.82 4.05
C ILE A 124 20.00 -38.50 4.99
N GLU A 125 19.63 -38.70 6.25
CA GLU A 125 20.47 -39.35 7.24
C GLU A 125 20.84 -40.78 6.83
N LYS A 126 19.89 -41.48 6.20
CA LYS A 126 20.09 -42.85 5.76
C LYS A 126 20.98 -42.98 4.52
N PHE A 127 20.83 -42.11 3.54
CA PHE A 127 21.53 -42.17 2.25
C PHE A 127 22.75 -41.27 2.12
N MET A 128 22.88 -40.26 3.00
CA MET A 128 24.02 -39.32 3.07
C MET A 128 24.57 -39.24 4.50
N PRO A 129 25.14 -40.30 5.05
CA PRO A 129 25.72 -40.24 6.40
C PRO A 129 26.88 -39.24 6.48
N ASP A 130 26.92 -38.45 7.56
CA ASP A 130 27.98 -37.40 7.84
C ASP A 130 29.41 -37.93 7.83
N LYS A 131 29.60 -39.21 7.98
CA LYS A 131 30.91 -39.87 7.89
C LYS A 131 30.93 -40.73 6.60
N LEU A 132 31.58 -40.19 5.59
CA LEU A 132 32.06 -40.99 4.47
C LEU A 132 33.02 -42.07 5.04
N ASP A 133 32.50 -43.27 5.18
CA ASP A 133 33.33 -44.44 5.45
C ASP A 133 34.17 -44.69 4.21
N THR A 134 35.43 -44.23 4.19
CA THR A 134 36.34 -44.28 3.04
C THR A 134 36.72 -45.72 2.66
N THR A 135 36.20 -46.73 3.38
CA THR A 135 36.51 -48.15 3.17
C THR A 135 35.49 -48.90 2.30
N VAL A 136 34.40 -48.20 1.81
CA VAL A 136 33.29 -48.91 1.18
C VAL A 136 33.15 -48.62 -0.31
N SER A 137 33.13 -49.74 -1.03
CA SER A 137 32.68 -50.08 -2.37
C SER A 137 33.14 -49.14 -3.50
N GLY A 138 33.91 -49.73 -4.39
CA GLY A 138 34.32 -49.14 -5.66
C GLY A 138 33.18 -48.92 -6.67
N TRP A 139 31.91 -48.88 -6.21
CA TRP A 139 30.73 -48.58 -7.06
C TRP A 139 30.55 -47.09 -7.18
N ARG A 140 30.41 -46.62 -8.44
CA ARG A 140 30.08 -45.23 -8.74
C ARG A 140 28.59 -45.16 -9.13
N PHE A 141 27.95 -44.02 -8.84
CA PHE A 141 26.56 -43.78 -9.19
C PHE A 141 26.48 -42.53 -10.05
N SER A 142 25.75 -42.58 -11.17
CA SER A 142 25.49 -41.42 -12.01
C SER A 142 24.12 -41.45 -12.64
N ILE A 143 23.49 -40.26 -12.85
CA ILE A 143 22.26 -40.11 -13.58
C ILE A 143 22.54 -39.11 -14.69
N LEU A 144 22.31 -39.46 -15.97
CA LEU A 144 22.61 -38.59 -17.08
C LEU A 144 21.49 -37.58 -17.35
N LYS A 145 20.26 -38.05 -17.46
CA LYS A 145 19.09 -37.24 -17.77
C LYS A 145 17.98 -37.48 -16.75
N VAL A 146 17.39 -36.40 -16.25
CA VAL A 146 16.18 -36.40 -15.40
C VAL A 146 15.10 -35.63 -16.13
N LYS A 147 13.92 -36.21 -16.21
CA LYS A 147 12.72 -35.64 -16.79
C LYS A 147 11.55 -35.78 -15.80
N ILE A 148 10.92 -34.64 -15.48
CA ILE A 148 9.70 -34.58 -14.68
C ILE A 148 8.64 -33.94 -15.57
N GLU A 149 7.47 -34.55 -15.69
CA GLU A 149 6.35 -34.08 -16.51
C GLU A 149 5.08 -33.97 -15.66
N GLY A 150 4.46 -32.79 -15.65
CA GLY A 150 3.18 -32.56 -14.98
C GLY A 150 3.21 -32.75 -13.47
N GLY A 151 4.35 -32.52 -12.80
CA GLY A 151 4.50 -32.78 -11.37
C GLY A 151 3.77 -31.77 -10.49
N GLU A 152 3.58 -32.16 -9.21
CA GLU A 152 2.99 -31.33 -8.17
C GLU A 152 3.82 -31.47 -6.88
N ILE A 153 4.14 -30.33 -6.23
CA ILE A 153 4.86 -30.31 -4.96
C ILE A 153 4.09 -29.47 -3.95
N HIS A 154 3.70 -30.10 -2.85
CA HIS A 154 3.08 -29.46 -1.69
C HIS A 154 4.13 -29.14 -0.63
N TYR A 155 4.08 -27.91 -0.10
CA TYR A 155 4.90 -27.48 1.03
C TYR A 155 3.99 -27.06 2.18
N LEU A 156 4.18 -27.69 3.32
CA LEU A 156 3.44 -27.45 4.56
C LEU A 156 4.43 -27.08 5.66
N GLU A 157 4.20 -25.97 6.35
CA GLU A 157 4.95 -25.62 7.55
C GLU A 157 4.01 -25.57 8.75
N ASN A 158 4.36 -26.28 9.83
CA ASN A 158 3.46 -26.46 10.98
C ASN A 158 3.61 -25.37 12.04
N GLN A 159 4.71 -24.61 12.08
CA GLN A 159 4.89 -23.49 13.03
C GLN A 159 4.17 -22.24 12.55
N ILE A 160 4.37 -21.89 11.28
CA ILE A 160 3.61 -20.86 10.60
C ILE A 160 2.66 -21.63 9.68
N PRO A 161 1.34 -21.46 9.80
CA PRO A 161 0.39 -22.28 9.05
C PRO A 161 0.44 -21.97 7.55
N ILE A 162 1.52 -22.40 6.91
CA ILE A 162 1.76 -22.20 5.50
C ILE A 162 1.38 -23.48 4.76
N ASN A 163 0.53 -23.30 3.77
CA ASN A 163 0.19 -24.35 2.81
C ASN A 163 0.36 -23.73 1.42
N TYR A 164 1.35 -24.21 0.70
CA TYR A 164 1.62 -23.77 -0.67
C TYR A 164 1.94 -24.97 -1.56
N PHE A 165 1.51 -24.93 -2.81
CA PHE A 165 1.88 -25.95 -3.76
C PHE A 165 2.12 -25.36 -5.17
N VAL A 166 2.90 -26.08 -5.95
CA VAL A 166 3.10 -25.83 -7.37
C VAL A 166 2.56 -27.00 -8.16
N LYS A 167 2.03 -26.74 -9.33
CA LYS A 167 1.46 -27.73 -10.25
C LYS A 167 2.04 -27.57 -11.65
N GLU A 168 1.82 -28.58 -12.49
CA GLU A 168 2.37 -28.62 -13.84
C GLU A 168 3.89 -28.42 -13.82
N LEU A 169 4.57 -29.01 -12.83
CA LEU A 169 6.01 -28.94 -12.71
C LEU A 169 6.65 -29.80 -13.81
N ASN A 170 7.40 -29.14 -14.66
CA ASN A 170 8.19 -29.79 -15.70
C ASN A 170 9.65 -29.44 -15.47
N ILE A 171 10.52 -30.45 -15.45
CA ILE A 171 11.98 -30.31 -15.34
C ILE A 171 12.62 -31.21 -16.38
N GLU A 172 13.56 -30.70 -17.13
CA GLU A 172 14.36 -31.48 -18.05
C GLU A 172 15.83 -31.12 -17.93
N SER A 173 16.67 -32.05 -17.49
CA SER A 173 18.11 -31.83 -17.42
C SER A 173 18.74 -31.96 -18.80
N SER A 174 19.90 -31.33 -19.01
CA SER A 174 20.59 -31.26 -20.30
C SER A 174 21.16 -32.59 -20.82
N GLY A 175 21.04 -33.70 -20.09
CA GLY A 175 21.58 -34.99 -20.50
C GLY A 175 23.11 -35.14 -20.41
N MET A 176 23.77 -34.20 -19.78
CA MET A 176 25.22 -34.31 -19.51
C MET A 176 25.49 -35.28 -18.37
N GLN A 177 26.67 -35.91 -18.38
CA GLN A 177 27.07 -36.81 -17.30
C GLN A 177 27.15 -36.06 -15.98
N TRP A 178 26.56 -36.65 -14.93
CA TRP A 178 26.60 -36.07 -13.56
C TRP A 178 27.94 -36.27 -12.85
N ASP A 179 28.86 -37.00 -13.45
CA ASP A 179 30.25 -37.03 -13.05
C ASP A 179 31.06 -35.83 -13.58
N VAL A 180 30.46 -35.00 -14.45
CA VAL A 180 30.95 -33.70 -14.79
C VAL A 180 30.42 -32.72 -13.73
N ASP A 181 31.25 -31.83 -13.22
CA ASP A 181 30.98 -30.91 -12.12
C ASP A 181 29.75 -29.99 -12.32
N THR A 182 29.03 -30.08 -13.42
CA THR A 182 27.97 -29.14 -13.79
C THR A 182 26.64 -29.84 -14.15
N VAL A 183 25.55 -29.39 -13.54
CA VAL A 183 24.17 -29.77 -13.84
C VAL A 183 23.46 -28.58 -14.46
N ALA A 184 22.85 -28.80 -15.63
CA ALA A 184 22.08 -27.79 -16.32
C ALA A 184 20.73 -28.36 -16.77
N GLY A 185 19.73 -27.50 -16.93
CA GLY A 185 18.40 -27.92 -17.38
C GLY A 185 17.44 -26.75 -17.46
N THR A 186 16.21 -27.09 -17.83
CA THR A 186 15.07 -26.18 -17.87
C THR A 186 14.04 -26.58 -16.83
N PHE A 187 13.25 -25.62 -16.36
CA PHE A 187 12.12 -25.88 -15.50
C PHE A 187 10.95 -24.94 -15.80
N SER A 188 9.74 -25.43 -15.55
CA SER A 188 8.54 -24.59 -15.55
C SER A 188 7.51 -25.14 -14.57
N PHE A 189 6.70 -24.27 -13.99
CA PHE A 189 5.58 -24.63 -13.14
C PHE A 189 4.52 -23.53 -13.08
N LEU A 190 3.32 -23.88 -12.62
CA LEU A 190 2.25 -22.97 -12.30
C LEU A 190 2.09 -22.88 -10.78
N SER A 191 1.70 -21.71 -10.28
CA SER A 191 1.25 -21.57 -8.90
C SER A 191 0.03 -22.46 -8.64
N GLY A 192 0.01 -23.19 -7.57
CA GLY A 192 -1.14 -23.99 -7.15
C GLY A 192 -2.21 -23.15 -6.46
N ILE A 193 -1.83 -22.02 -5.86
CA ILE A 193 -2.72 -21.06 -5.21
C ILE A 193 -2.71 -19.77 -6.04
N GLY A 194 -3.91 -19.26 -6.39
CA GLY A 194 -4.04 -18.08 -7.22
C GLY A 194 -3.59 -18.28 -8.67
N THR A 195 -2.91 -17.30 -9.22
CA THR A 195 -2.40 -17.31 -10.59
C THR A 195 -0.89 -17.25 -10.63
N GLY A 196 -0.30 -17.56 -11.77
CA GLY A 196 1.10 -17.34 -12.03
C GLY A 196 1.83 -18.51 -12.62
N SER A 197 2.85 -18.20 -13.41
CA SER A 197 3.75 -19.18 -13.99
C SER A 197 5.20 -18.75 -13.78
N VAL A 198 6.05 -19.74 -13.59
CA VAL A 198 7.50 -19.58 -13.48
C VAL A 198 8.14 -20.52 -14.49
N LYS A 199 9.09 -20.03 -15.24
CA LYS A 199 9.92 -20.84 -16.14
C LYS A 199 11.33 -20.31 -16.16
N GLY A 200 12.29 -21.18 -16.41
CA GLY A 200 13.67 -20.74 -16.52
C GLY A 200 14.63 -21.86 -16.89
N ASP A 201 15.87 -21.43 -17.01
CA ASP A 201 17.02 -22.28 -17.23
C ASP A 201 17.93 -22.20 -16.01
N PHE A 202 18.55 -23.29 -15.66
CA PHE A 202 19.52 -23.34 -14.59
C PHE A 202 20.81 -24.03 -15.02
N ASN A 203 21.91 -23.58 -14.44
CA ASN A 203 23.21 -24.21 -14.57
C ASN A 203 23.93 -24.08 -13.22
N VAL A 204 24.28 -25.21 -12.61
CA VAL A 204 24.90 -25.27 -11.27
C VAL A 204 26.13 -26.15 -11.32
N ASN A 205 27.27 -25.60 -10.91
CA ASN A 205 28.47 -26.40 -10.72
C ASN A 205 28.48 -26.98 -9.29
N LEU A 206 28.37 -28.29 -9.19
CA LEU A 206 28.24 -28.99 -7.91
C LEU A 206 29.52 -28.92 -7.03
N LYS A 207 30.68 -28.74 -7.65
CA LYS A 207 31.97 -28.67 -6.97
C LYS A 207 32.29 -27.27 -6.47
N THR A 208 32.19 -26.28 -7.36
CA THR A 208 32.46 -24.87 -7.02
C THR A 208 31.29 -24.16 -6.39
N LYS A 209 30.08 -24.74 -6.47
CA LYS A 209 28.80 -24.19 -6.01
C LYS A 209 28.37 -22.91 -6.77
N ASN A 210 29.00 -22.62 -7.91
CA ASN A 210 28.59 -21.53 -8.76
C ASN A 210 27.28 -21.87 -9.48
N TYR A 211 26.41 -20.88 -9.62
CA TYR A 211 25.15 -21.04 -10.35
C TYR A 211 24.92 -19.92 -11.35
N LYS A 212 24.09 -20.24 -12.36
CA LYS A 212 23.49 -19.29 -13.28
C LYS A 212 22.03 -19.68 -13.45
N TYR A 213 21.12 -18.71 -13.29
CA TYR A 213 19.68 -18.85 -13.56
C TYR A 213 19.23 -17.77 -14.54
N ASP A 214 18.41 -18.17 -15.51
CA ASP A 214 17.62 -17.25 -16.32
C ASP A 214 16.15 -17.55 -15.96
N LEU A 215 15.43 -16.58 -15.36
CA LEU A 215 14.14 -16.77 -14.75
C LEU A 215 13.09 -15.81 -15.32
N VAL A 216 11.98 -16.34 -15.78
CA VAL A 216 10.80 -15.56 -16.21
C VAL A 216 9.60 -15.93 -15.33
N VAL A 217 9.08 -14.94 -14.62
CA VAL A 217 7.89 -15.02 -13.75
C VAL A 217 6.79 -14.17 -14.37
N LYS A 218 5.56 -14.71 -14.47
CA LYS A 218 4.41 -13.99 -15.02
C LYS A 218 3.22 -14.10 -14.09
N LYS A 219 2.68 -12.95 -13.69
CA LYS A 219 1.46 -12.81 -12.86
C LYS A 219 1.45 -13.73 -11.64
N PHE A 220 2.60 -13.88 -10.99
CA PHE A 220 2.72 -14.75 -9.84
C PHE A 220 2.05 -14.10 -8.63
N ASP A 221 1.02 -14.75 -8.10
CA ASP A 221 0.26 -14.29 -6.96
C ASP A 221 1.12 -14.31 -5.68
N LEU A 222 1.28 -13.14 -5.06
CA LEU A 222 2.07 -12.97 -3.83
C LEU A 222 1.26 -13.23 -2.55
N ASN A 223 0.05 -13.78 -2.62
CA ASN A 223 -0.75 -14.10 -1.44
C ASN A 223 -0.07 -15.10 -0.49
N ILE A 224 0.90 -15.85 -0.96
CA ILE A 224 1.74 -16.67 -0.08
C ILE A 224 2.42 -15.80 1.01
N ILE A 225 2.80 -14.56 0.68
CA ILE A 225 3.42 -13.62 1.64
C ILE A 225 2.41 -13.21 2.71
N GLU A 226 1.11 -13.17 2.39
CA GLU A 226 0.06 -12.83 3.35
C GLU A 226 0.06 -13.77 4.57
N GLN A 227 0.34 -15.05 4.36
CA GLN A 227 0.37 -16.04 5.44
C GLN A 227 1.43 -15.69 6.51
N TYR A 228 2.55 -15.11 6.08
CA TYR A 228 3.59 -14.60 6.99
C TYR A 228 3.27 -13.23 7.56
N MET A 229 2.67 -12.35 6.78
CA MET A 229 2.39 -10.98 7.19
C MET A 229 1.33 -10.88 8.27
N LYS A 230 0.37 -11.82 8.32
CA LYS A 230 -0.68 -11.85 9.36
C LYS A 230 -0.12 -11.96 10.78
N GLU A 231 1.02 -12.61 10.95
CA GLU A 231 1.71 -12.70 12.26
C GLU A 231 2.53 -11.44 12.58
N LEU A 232 2.84 -10.61 11.58
CA LEU A 232 3.73 -9.45 11.72
C LEU A 232 2.99 -8.12 11.83
N ALA A 233 1.78 -8.02 11.31
CA ALA A 233 1.06 -6.77 11.17
C ALA A 233 -0.43 -6.93 11.36
N ASN A 234 -1.05 -5.94 11.99
CA ASN A 234 -2.49 -5.85 12.17
C ASN A 234 -3.13 -5.14 10.96
N TYR A 235 -3.48 -5.91 9.93
CA TYR A 235 -4.12 -5.43 8.70
C TYR A 235 -5.23 -6.39 8.26
N GLY A 236 -6.08 -5.98 7.32
CA GLY A 236 -7.22 -6.78 6.87
C GLY A 236 -7.00 -7.51 5.56
N THR A 237 -6.36 -6.87 4.57
CA THR A 237 -6.20 -7.44 3.22
C THR A 237 -4.84 -7.12 2.61
N PHE A 238 -4.33 -8.10 1.87
CA PHE A 238 -3.14 -7.98 1.05
C PHE A 238 -3.38 -8.65 -0.30
N ARG A 239 -2.90 -8.05 -1.38
CA ARG A 239 -2.76 -8.70 -2.69
C ARG A 239 -1.67 -8.04 -3.50
N ALA A 240 -0.98 -8.79 -4.30
CA ALA A 240 -0.02 -8.31 -5.29
C ALA A 240 0.30 -9.41 -6.30
N ASN A 241 0.77 -9.03 -7.48
CA ASN A 241 1.27 -9.93 -8.50
C ASN A 241 2.70 -9.57 -8.89
N LEU A 242 3.54 -10.58 -9.06
CA LEU A 242 4.93 -10.44 -9.46
C LEU A 242 5.10 -10.82 -10.93
N ASP A 243 5.72 -9.93 -11.69
CA ASP A 243 6.34 -10.24 -12.99
C ASP A 243 7.86 -10.04 -12.86
N ALA A 244 8.64 -10.94 -13.44
CA ALA A 244 10.09 -10.81 -13.47
C ALA A 244 10.68 -11.45 -14.72
N ASP A 245 11.77 -10.85 -15.20
CA ASP A 245 12.67 -11.41 -16.20
C ASP A 245 14.08 -11.13 -15.69
N ILE A 246 14.66 -12.10 -15.00
CA ILE A 246 15.87 -11.95 -14.19
C ILE A 246 16.92 -12.97 -14.59
N LYS A 247 18.14 -12.49 -14.77
CA LYS A 247 19.34 -13.31 -14.85
C LYS A 247 20.13 -13.19 -13.56
N ALA A 248 20.39 -14.31 -12.94
CA ALA A 248 21.14 -14.41 -11.68
C ALA A 248 22.40 -15.27 -11.88
N ILE A 249 23.54 -14.77 -11.38
CA ILE A 249 24.81 -15.49 -11.36
C ILE A 249 25.37 -15.33 -9.94
N GLY A 250 25.86 -16.40 -9.35
CA GLY A 250 26.42 -16.33 -7.99
C GLY A 250 26.99 -17.65 -7.50
N ASN A 251 27.21 -17.71 -6.16
CA ASN A 251 27.69 -18.90 -5.49
C ASN A 251 26.77 -19.25 -4.31
N ILE A 252 26.38 -20.53 -4.19
CA ILE A 252 25.45 -21.00 -3.15
C ILE A 252 26.04 -20.83 -1.74
N ASN A 253 27.36 -20.90 -1.58
CA ASN A 253 28.01 -20.79 -0.27
C ASN A 253 28.13 -19.37 0.26
N ASP A 254 27.88 -18.33 -0.56
CA ASP A 254 27.92 -16.93 -0.15
C ASP A 254 26.67 -16.21 -0.65
N GLU A 255 25.74 -15.93 0.25
CA GLU A 255 24.48 -15.24 -0.04
C GLU A 255 24.69 -13.86 -0.69
N ARG A 256 25.84 -13.22 -0.48
CA ARG A 256 26.18 -11.94 -1.06
C ARG A 256 26.79 -12.05 -2.45
N ASP A 257 27.31 -13.23 -2.80
CA ASP A 257 27.87 -13.48 -4.14
C ASP A 257 26.75 -13.79 -5.13
N VAL A 258 25.92 -12.78 -5.36
CA VAL A 258 24.87 -12.78 -6.37
C VAL A 258 25.03 -11.55 -7.26
N THR A 259 24.86 -11.74 -8.55
CA THR A 259 24.74 -10.65 -9.52
C THR A 259 23.42 -10.82 -10.26
N LEU A 260 22.53 -9.82 -10.15
CA LEU A 260 21.20 -9.80 -10.78
C LEU A 260 21.18 -8.78 -11.91
N LYS A 261 20.52 -9.14 -13.01
CA LYS A 261 20.23 -8.26 -14.16
C LYS A 261 18.83 -8.56 -14.66
N GLY A 262 18.14 -7.56 -15.20
CA GLY A 262 16.83 -7.76 -15.80
C GLY A 262 15.75 -6.83 -15.24
N MET A 263 14.52 -7.26 -15.25
CA MET A 263 13.37 -6.46 -14.83
C MET A 263 12.53 -7.19 -13.80
N LEU A 264 12.10 -6.46 -12.79
CA LEU A 264 11.13 -6.89 -11.80
C LEU A 264 9.98 -5.90 -11.76
N ALA A 265 8.75 -6.39 -11.71
CA ALA A 265 7.57 -5.57 -11.53
C ALA A 265 6.62 -6.19 -10.50
N ILE A 266 6.12 -5.39 -9.56
CA ILE A 266 5.05 -5.75 -8.64
C ILE A 266 3.82 -4.97 -9.09
N ASN A 267 2.80 -5.69 -9.54
CA ASN A 267 1.58 -5.11 -10.09
C ASN A 267 0.41 -5.31 -9.12
N ASP A 268 -0.57 -4.42 -9.21
CA ASP A 268 -1.85 -4.51 -8.50
C ASP A 268 -1.65 -4.76 -6.99
N PHE A 269 -0.74 -4.00 -6.40
CA PHE A 269 -0.42 -4.11 -4.98
C PHE A 269 -1.47 -3.39 -4.15
N HIS A 270 -2.05 -4.08 -3.18
CA HIS A 270 -2.99 -3.54 -2.21
C HIS A 270 -2.64 -4.06 -0.82
N PHE A 271 -2.51 -3.14 0.10
CA PHE A 271 -2.34 -3.40 1.51
C PHE A 271 -3.28 -2.49 2.29
N GLY A 272 -4.26 -3.05 2.96
CA GLY A 272 -5.34 -2.26 3.51
C GLY A 272 -6.05 -2.85 4.71
N LYS A 273 -7.04 -2.11 5.19
CA LYS A 273 -7.91 -2.50 6.28
C LYS A 273 -8.93 -3.54 5.84
N ASP A 274 -9.46 -3.37 4.64
CA ASP A 274 -10.39 -4.28 3.98
C ASP A 274 -10.29 -4.12 2.45
N ARG A 275 -11.14 -4.80 1.69
CA ARG A 275 -11.13 -4.76 0.22
C ARG A 275 -11.48 -3.40 -0.39
N THR A 276 -11.97 -2.46 0.40
CA THR A 276 -12.46 -1.14 -0.03
C THR A 276 -11.60 0.00 0.47
N GLU A 277 -10.71 -0.25 1.43
CA GLU A 277 -9.90 0.78 2.10
C GLU A 277 -8.44 0.36 2.21
N ASP A 278 -7.62 0.88 1.28
CA ASP A 278 -6.18 0.71 1.31
C ASP A 278 -5.49 1.71 2.25
N TYR A 279 -4.37 1.27 2.82
CA TYR A 279 -3.35 2.13 3.42
C TYR A 279 -2.25 2.45 2.44
N LEU A 280 -1.88 1.45 1.63
CA LEU A 280 -0.87 1.55 0.59
C LEU A 280 -1.30 0.71 -0.60
N SER A 281 -1.31 1.31 -1.79
CA SER A 281 -1.54 0.57 -3.03
C SER A 281 -0.79 1.22 -4.19
N TRP A 282 -0.61 0.47 -5.27
CA TRP A 282 -0.12 0.98 -6.55
C TRP A 282 -0.52 0.03 -7.69
N ASP A 283 -0.63 0.58 -8.87
CA ASP A 283 -0.89 -0.21 -10.06
C ASP A 283 0.36 -0.99 -10.48
N LYS A 284 1.51 -0.34 -10.42
CA LYS A 284 2.77 -0.94 -10.84
C LYS A 284 3.97 -0.30 -10.15
N PHE A 285 4.78 -1.11 -9.51
CA PHE A 285 6.17 -0.81 -9.18
C PHE A 285 7.06 -1.54 -10.18
N VAL A 286 8.02 -0.87 -10.79
CA VAL A 286 8.93 -1.48 -11.75
C VAL A 286 10.37 -1.09 -11.46
N MET A 287 11.26 -2.06 -11.55
CA MET A 287 12.69 -1.90 -11.37
C MET A 287 13.43 -2.55 -12.54
N ALA A 288 14.13 -1.75 -13.34
CA ALA A 288 15.01 -2.21 -14.38
C ALA A 288 16.44 -2.28 -13.85
N ILE A 289 16.92 -3.49 -13.60
CA ILE A 289 18.20 -3.79 -12.95
C ILE A 289 19.25 -3.97 -14.03
N LYS A 290 20.22 -3.07 -14.08
CA LYS A 290 21.36 -3.18 -14.99
C LYS A 290 22.47 -4.05 -14.42
N ASP A 291 22.81 -3.85 -13.14
CA ASP A 291 23.77 -4.65 -12.41
C ASP A 291 23.57 -4.47 -10.91
N LEU A 292 23.16 -5.52 -10.22
CA LEU A 292 23.01 -5.53 -8.79
C LEU A 292 23.89 -6.64 -8.23
N SER A 293 24.99 -6.26 -7.58
CA SER A 293 26.00 -7.17 -7.05
C SER A 293 26.41 -6.75 -5.65
N PRO A 294 25.76 -7.28 -4.60
CA PRO A 294 26.04 -6.90 -3.21
C PRO A 294 27.51 -7.14 -2.80
N ASN A 295 28.10 -8.26 -3.22
CA ASN A 295 29.49 -8.60 -2.92
C ASN A 295 30.49 -7.62 -3.56
N LYS A 296 30.15 -7.08 -4.76
CA LYS A 296 30.94 -6.05 -5.44
C LYS A 296 30.58 -4.64 -4.99
N HIS A 297 29.68 -4.49 -4.02
CA HIS A 297 29.14 -3.19 -3.59
C HIS A 297 28.61 -2.34 -4.76
N LEU A 298 27.89 -2.97 -5.70
CA LEU A 298 27.46 -2.35 -6.94
C LEU A 298 25.94 -2.47 -7.12
N TYR A 299 25.23 -1.33 -7.25
CA TYR A 299 23.78 -1.23 -7.41
C TYR A 299 23.45 -0.26 -8.54
N ILE A 300 23.32 -0.78 -9.76
CA ILE A 300 23.02 0.02 -10.95
C ILE A 300 21.64 -0.32 -11.48
N TYR A 301 20.79 0.69 -11.57
CA TYR A 301 19.44 0.60 -12.10
C TYR A 301 19.30 1.54 -13.31
N ASP A 302 18.66 1.07 -14.39
CA ASP A 302 18.27 1.94 -15.49
C ASP A 302 17.04 2.78 -15.09
N SER A 303 16.07 2.17 -14.40
CA SER A 303 14.93 2.90 -13.84
C SER A 303 14.34 2.20 -12.63
N VAL A 304 13.79 3.01 -11.72
CA VAL A 304 12.90 2.59 -10.65
C VAL A 304 11.69 3.50 -10.71
N ALA A 305 10.51 2.95 -10.91
CA ALA A 305 9.30 3.74 -11.05
C ALA A 305 8.12 3.15 -10.28
N LEU A 306 7.27 4.03 -9.75
CA LEU A 306 6.03 3.72 -9.06
C LEU A 306 4.88 4.45 -9.76
N ILE A 307 3.89 3.70 -10.21
CA ILE A 307 2.79 4.20 -11.05
C ILE A 307 1.50 4.15 -10.25
N ARG A 308 0.83 5.29 -10.15
CA ARG A 308 -0.39 5.53 -9.39
C ARG A 308 -0.34 4.97 -7.96
N PRO A 309 0.69 5.30 -7.18
CA PRO A 309 0.68 4.91 -5.78
C PRO A 309 -0.37 5.69 -5.01
N TYR A 310 -1.06 5.00 -4.14
CA TYR A 310 -1.87 5.57 -3.08
C TYR A 310 -1.20 5.30 -1.74
N PHE A 311 -1.09 6.32 -0.91
CA PHE A 311 -0.60 6.19 0.46
C PHE A 311 -1.46 7.01 1.41
N LYS A 312 -1.94 6.38 2.47
CA LYS A 312 -2.73 7.02 3.51
C LYS A 312 -1.97 7.01 4.84
N TYR A 313 -1.65 8.21 5.32
CA TYR A 313 -1.09 8.41 6.64
C TYR A 313 -2.13 9.02 7.57
N GLU A 314 -2.33 8.42 8.73
CA GLU A 314 -3.31 8.84 9.71
C GLU A 314 -2.65 9.04 11.07
N MET A 315 -2.82 10.23 11.63
CA MET A 315 -2.36 10.62 12.95
C MET A 315 -3.50 10.48 13.96
N TYR A 316 -3.24 9.83 15.08
CA TYR A 316 -4.16 9.64 16.20
C TYR A 316 -3.67 10.42 17.42
N ASP A 317 -4.36 10.35 18.56
CA ASP A 317 -4.01 11.13 19.77
C ASP A 317 -2.59 10.84 20.30
N SER A 318 -2.13 9.59 20.22
CA SER A 318 -0.83 9.16 20.78
C SER A 318 -0.01 8.29 19.83
N THR A 319 -0.57 7.91 18.69
CA THR A 319 0.03 6.98 17.72
C THR A 319 -0.33 7.40 16.31
N ASP A 320 0.10 6.64 15.32
CA ASP A 320 -0.31 6.75 13.92
C ASP A 320 -0.74 5.37 13.37
N ASN A 321 -1.27 5.34 12.15
CA ASN A 321 -1.73 4.09 11.55
C ASN A 321 -0.58 3.09 11.31
N LEU A 322 0.65 3.55 11.08
CA LEU A 322 1.79 2.65 10.91
C LEU A 322 2.17 1.99 12.25
N GLN A 323 2.20 2.78 13.33
CA GLN A 323 2.44 2.25 14.67
C GLN A 323 1.31 1.33 15.14
N ALA A 324 0.07 1.62 14.77
CA ALA A 324 -1.08 0.78 15.09
C ALA A 324 -1.04 -0.57 14.34
N MET A 325 -0.52 -0.58 13.10
CA MET A 325 -0.39 -1.80 12.30
C MET A 325 0.85 -2.62 12.67
N PHE A 326 2.00 -1.98 12.89
CA PHE A 326 3.29 -2.66 13.03
C PHE A 326 3.89 -2.62 14.44
N GLY A 327 3.26 -1.92 15.39
CA GLY A 327 3.82 -1.63 16.71
C GLY A 327 4.80 -0.44 16.70
N LYS A 328 5.18 0.04 17.90
CA LYS A 328 6.03 1.24 18.06
C LYS A 328 7.43 1.08 17.44
N ASP A 329 7.98 -0.13 17.49
CA ASP A 329 9.34 -0.45 17.03
C ASP A 329 9.35 -1.01 15.60
N GLY A 330 8.20 -0.99 14.90
CA GLY A 330 8.01 -1.58 13.57
C GLY A 330 7.76 -3.09 13.62
N ALA A 331 7.58 -3.71 12.45
CA ALA A 331 7.35 -5.15 12.35
C ALA A 331 8.54 -5.95 12.89
N ASN A 332 8.30 -6.78 13.89
CA ASN A 332 9.33 -7.64 14.47
C ASN A 332 9.49 -8.94 13.64
N VAL A 333 10.23 -8.86 12.56
CA VAL A 333 10.54 -10.04 11.71
C VAL A 333 11.24 -11.16 12.50
N SER A 334 11.95 -10.83 13.57
CA SER A 334 12.61 -11.84 14.43
C SER A 334 11.61 -12.67 15.25
N ALA A 335 10.39 -12.17 15.50
CA ALA A 335 9.38 -12.94 16.23
C ALA A 335 8.83 -14.13 15.42
N VAL A 336 8.92 -14.06 14.09
CA VAL A 336 8.49 -15.15 13.19
C VAL A 336 9.66 -16.06 12.83
N ALA A 337 10.87 -15.51 12.80
CA ALA A 337 12.09 -16.27 12.62
C ALA A 337 12.65 -16.63 13.99
N ASP A 338 12.25 -17.76 14.55
CA ASP A 338 12.99 -18.35 15.67
C ASP A 338 14.44 -18.51 15.21
N ASP A 339 15.42 -18.01 15.99
CA ASP A 339 16.85 -18.00 15.63
C ASP A 339 17.42 -19.41 15.30
N ASN A 340 16.62 -20.45 15.54
CA ASN A 340 16.95 -21.84 15.31
C ASN A 340 16.32 -22.46 14.04
N SER A 341 15.53 -21.76 13.25
CA SER A 341 15.01 -22.34 12.00
C SER A 341 16.09 -22.34 10.92
N LYS A 342 16.55 -23.53 10.52
CA LYS A 342 17.64 -23.69 9.54
C LYS A 342 17.27 -23.23 8.13
N PHE A 343 16.00 -23.23 7.75
CA PHE A 343 15.56 -22.81 6.43
C PHE A 343 14.06 -22.44 6.41
N ASN A 344 13.76 -21.27 5.88
CA ASN A 344 12.41 -20.86 5.46
C ASN A 344 12.57 -19.95 4.25
N LEU A 345 12.06 -20.38 3.10
CA LEU A 345 12.25 -19.69 1.82
C LEU A 345 11.85 -18.20 1.86
N ILE A 346 10.73 -17.85 2.49
CA ILE A 346 10.25 -16.47 2.55
C ILE A 346 11.12 -15.64 3.49
N ILE A 347 11.54 -16.21 4.63
CA ILE A 347 12.46 -15.55 5.55
C ILE A 347 13.82 -15.34 4.89
N GLU A 348 14.32 -16.28 4.11
CA GLU A 348 15.59 -16.12 3.37
C GLU A 348 15.48 -15.04 2.29
N ILE A 349 14.36 -14.97 1.57
CA ILE A 349 14.08 -13.85 0.64
C ILE A 349 14.06 -12.53 1.42
N ALA A 350 13.36 -12.45 2.55
CA ALA A 350 13.31 -11.24 3.38
C ALA A 350 14.68 -10.85 3.94
N ARG A 351 15.49 -11.82 4.38
CA ARG A 351 16.90 -11.61 4.81
C ARG A 351 17.75 -11.06 3.68
N THR A 352 17.65 -11.65 2.49
CA THR A 352 18.37 -11.20 1.29
C THR A 352 17.98 -9.77 0.93
N VAL A 353 16.69 -9.44 0.91
CA VAL A 353 16.21 -8.07 0.67
C VAL A 353 16.72 -7.10 1.73
N LYS A 354 16.72 -7.50 3.02
CA LYS A 354 17.25 -6.69 4.13
C LYS A 354 18.75 -6.43 3.99
N VAL A 355 19.54 -7.46 3.63
CA VAL A 355 20.99 -7.33 3.36
C VAL A 355 21.23 -6.38 2.19
N MET A 356 20.50 -6.54 1.10
CA MET A 356 20.59 -5.65 -0.07
C MET A 356 20.26 -4.20 0.30
N ALA A 357 19.18 -3.97 1.06
CA ALA A 357 18.76 -2.63 1.48
C ALA A 357 19.79 -1.97 2.41
N ARG A 358 20.34 -2.71 3.38
CA ARG A 358 21.37 -2.18 4.29
C ARG A 358 22.65 -1.81 3.56
N ASN A 359 23.07 -2.61 2.60
CA ASN A 359 24.30 -2.39 1.85
C ASN A 359 24.17 -1.31 0.78
N PHE A 360 22.95 -0.98 0.35
CA PHE A 360 22.70 -0.01 -0.72
C PHE A 360 23.38 1.34 -0.46
N PHE A 361 23.13 1.96 0.69
CA PHE A 361 23.70 3.29 1.00
C PHE A 361 25.19 3.28 1.24
N GLN A 362 25.76 2.14 1.64
CA GLN A 362 27.21 1.98 1.83
C GLN A 362 27.93 1.67 0.52
N SER A 363 27.23 1.11 -0.46
CA SER A 363 27.74 0.68 -1.75
C SER A 363 27.75 1.83 -2.78
N TYR A 364 28.38 1.58 -3.94
CA TYR A 364 28.18 2.43 -5.10
C TYR A 364 26.79 2.17 -5.68
N TYR A 365 26.01 3.22 -5.84
CA TYR A 365 24.71 3.14 -6.49
C TYR A 365 24.57 4.17 -7.60
N ARG A 366 23.85 3.77 -8.65
CA ARG A 366 23.45 4.61 -9.76
C ARG A 366 22.04 4.24 -10.19
N ILE A 367 21.16 5.23 -10.25
CA ILE A 367 19.80 5.09 -10.78
C ILE A 367 19.64 6.14 -11.86
N ASN A 368 19.47 5.72 -13.12
CA ASN A 368 19.35 6.68 -14.22
C ASN A 368 18.06 7.48 -14.12
N ARG A 369 16.93 6.84 -13.71
CA ARG A 369 15.66 7.51 -13.41
C ARG A 369 14.97 6.88 -12.21
N LEU A 370 14.63 7.70 -11.23
CA LEU A 370 13.71 7.37 -10.13
C LEU A 370 12.45 8.22 -10.29
N ALA A 371 11.27 7.61 -10.39
CA ALA A 371 10.04 8.34 -10.65
C ALA A 371 8.84 7.81 -9.88
N ILE A 372 7.92 8.71 -9.55
CA ILE A 372 6.56 8.43 -9.10
C ILE A 372 5.64 9.18 -10.07
N TYR A 373 4.68 8.47 -10.64
CA TYR A 373 3.72 9.03 -11.57
C TYR A 373 2.30 8.93 -11.01
N ASP A 374 1.58 10.04 -11.06
CA ASP A 374 0.16 10.16 -10.72
C ASP A 374 -0.21 9.56 -9.35
N GLY A 375 0.63 9.79 -8.36
CA GLY A 375 0.41 9.33 -6.99
C GLY A 375 -0.71 10.09 -6.29
N ASP A 376 -1.27 9.47 -5.27
CA ASP A 376 -2.31 9.98 -4.39
C ASP A 376 -1.85 9.81 -2.93
N LEU A 377 -1.41 10.90 -2.30
CA LEU A 377 -1.01 10.91 -0.90
C LEU A 377 -2.09 11.54 -0.06
N LYS A 378 -2.63 10.82 0.91
CA LYS A 378 -3.66 11.29 1.82
C LYS A 378 -3.14 11.36 3.24
N PHE A 379 -3.26 12.53 3.84
CA PHE A 379 -2.98 12.77 5.24
C PHE A 379 -4.25 13.07 6.01
N ASN A 380 -4.51 12.37 7.08
CA ASN A 380 -5.60 12.63 8.01
C ASN A 380 -5.05 12.83 9.42
N ASP A 381 -5.46 13.91 10.09
CA ASP A 381 -5.17 14.12 11.50
C ASP A 381 -6.46 14.01 12.32
N PHE A 382 -6.56 12.94 13.09
CA PHE A 382 -7.66 12.67 14.00
C PHE A 382 -7.36 13.10 15.45
N SER A 383 -6.15 13.62 15.71
CA SER A 383 -5.76 14.13 17.03
C SER A 383 -6.42 15.48 17.40
N LEU A 384 -7.10 16.10 16.44
CA LEU A 384 -7.77 17.39 16.60
C LEU A 384 -9.24 17.25 17.02
N ASN A 385 -9.89 18.33 17.43
CA ASN A 385 -11.33 18.34 17.77
C ASN A 385 -12.23 18.04 16.55
N GLU A 386 -11.78 18.38 15.37
CA GLU A 386 -12.38 18.05 14.09
C GLU A 386 -11.28 17.43 13.22
N LYS A 387 -11.63 16.44 12.41
CA LYS A 387 -10.68 15.81 11.50
C LYS A 387 -10.08 16.82 10.54
N PHE A 388 -8.76 16.86 10.44
CA PHE A 388 -8.07 17.50 9.33
C PHE A 388 -7.78 16.47 8.23
N SER A 389 -7.94 16.87 6.98
CA SER A 389 -7.58 16.02 5.84
C SER A 389 -6.93 16.86 4.75
N ALA A 390 -5.77 16.43 4.29
CA ALA A 390 -5.08 16.96 3.13
C ALA A 390 -4.78 15.84 2.13
N LYS A 391 -4.81 16.18 0.85
CA LYS A 391 -4.59 15.22 -0.24
C LYS A 391 -3.68 15.85 -1.29
N LEU A 392 -2.60 15.15 -1.64
CA LEU A 392 -1.73 15.49 -2.76
C LEU A 392 -2.10 14.59 -3.94
N ASP A 393 -2.73 15.17 -4.98
CA ASP A 393 -3.29 14.43 -6.12
C ASP A 393 -3.46 15.36 -7.35
N PRO A 394 -2.86 15.05 -8.51
CA PRO A 394 -1.82 14.02 -8.69
C PRO A 394 -0.49 14.41 -8.05
N PHE A 395 0.26 13.42 -7.54
CA PHE A 395 1.60 13.59 -7.02
C PHE A 395 2.60 12.99 -8.01
N ASN A 396 3.51 13.81 -8.51
CA ASN A 396 4.54 13.39 -9.44
C ASN A 396 5.92 13.75 -8.89
N PHE A 397 6.82 12.77 -8.86
CA PHE A 397 8.20 12.93 -8.43
C PHE A 397 9.14 12.36 -9.49
N ILE A 398 10.18 13.09 -9.83
CA ILE A 398 11.19 12.66 -10.80
C ILE A 398 12.58 13.09 -10.30
N ALA A 399 13.51 12.14 -10.29
CA ALA A 399 14.92 12.38 -10.08
C ALA A 399 15.71 11.62 -11.13
N ASP A 400 16.49 12.33 -11.91
CA ASP A 400 17.30 11.75 -12.99
C ASP A 400 18.78 11.73 -12.61
N SER A 401 19.46 10.69 -13.10
CA SER A 401 20.92 10.53 -12.98
C SER A 401 21.43 10.59 -11.54
N ILE A 402 20.74 9.86 -10.65
CA ILE A 402 21.21 9.64 -9.28
C ILE A 402 22.47 8.79 -9.35
N ASP A 403 23.60 9.32 -8.88
CA ASP A 403 24.88 8.64 -8.88
C ASP A 403 25.67 9.06 -7.62
N LYS A 404 26.05 8.08 -6.82
CA LYS A 404 26.77 8.31 -5.55
C LYS A 404 28.08 9.10 -5.72
N ASN A 405 28.72 8.99 -6.88
CA ASN A 405 29.97 9.69 -7.15
C ASN A 405 29.77 11.14 -7.62
N ARG A 406 28.51 11.53 -7.97
CA ARG A 406 28.19 12.92 -8.28
C ARG A 406 28.17 13.79 -7.04
N THR A 407 28.41 15.08 -7.24
CA THR A 407 28.38 16.06 -6.16
C THR A 407 26.95 16.41 -5.79
N TRP A 408 26.05 16.49 -6.78
CA TRP A 408 24.67 16.93 -6.62
C TRP A 408 23.75 16.21 -7.58
N VAL A 409 22.58 15.80 -7.07
CA VAL A 409 21.47 15.21 -7.84
C VAL A 409 20.25 16.11 -7.66
N THR A 410 19.57 16.38 -8.75
CA THR A 410 18.32 17.19 -8.72
C THR A 410 17.11 16.26 -8.78
N ALA A 411 16.18 16.49 -7.86
CA ALA A 411 14.86 15.89 -7.87
C ALA A 411 13.78 16.97 -7.95
N SER A 412 12.68 16.69 -8.60
CA SER A 412 11.52 17.59 -8.70
C SER A 412 10.24 16.86 -8.30
N LEU A 413 9.38 17.61 -7.61
CA LEU A 413 8.06 17.16 -7.21
C LEU A 413 7.04 18.19 -7.65
N LYS A 414 5.93 17.73 -8.24
CA LYS A 414 4.76 18.56 -8.55
C LYS A 414 3.51 17.84 -8.09
N SER A 415 2.59 18.58 -7.47
CA SER A 415 1.34 17.99 -6.98
C SER A 415 0.22 19.01 -6.96
N GLY A 416 -1.01 18.54 -7.19
CA GLY A 416 -2.19 19.26 -6.73
C GLY A 416 -2.37 19.08 -5.23
N ILE A 417 -2.86 20.08 -4.54
CA ILE A 417 -3.29 20.03 -3.14
C ILE A 417 -4.81 20.14 -3.13
N LYS A 418 -5.49 19.00 -2.91
CA LYS A 418 -6.96 19.00 -2.93
C LYS A 418 -7.55 19.54 -1.61
N PRO A 419 -8.68 20.26 -1.65
CA PRO A 419 -9.46 20.55 -2.85
C PRO A 419 -8.96 21.76 -3.66
N PHE A 420 -8.09 22.60 -3.09
CA PHE A 420 -7.71 23.89 -3.70
C PHE A 420 -6.22 24.14 -3.46
N GLY A 421 -5.42 24.06 -4.46
CA GLY A 421 -4.02 24.42 -4.35
C GLY A 421 -3.11 23.54 -5.19
N ASP A 422 -1.88 23.95 -5.28
CA ASP A 422 -0.80 23.26 -5.94
C ASP A 422 0.52 23.38 -5.17
N ALA A 423 1.40 22.43 -5.39
CA ALA A 423 2.74 22.39 -4.82
C ALA A 423 3.78 22.08 -5.88
N SER A 424 4.90 22.74 -5.80
CA SER A 424 6.11 22.37 -6.54
C SER A 424 7.32 22.42 -5.60
N VAL A 425 8.16 21.40 -5.67
CA VAL A 425 9.40 21.32 -4.89
C VAL A 425 10.53 20.88 -5.82
N SER A 426 11.65 21.57 -5.72
CA SER A 426 12.90 21.18 -6.36
C SER A 426 13.96 20.98 -5.28
N VAL A 427 14.60 19.83 -5.28
CA VAL A 427 15.63 19.50 -4.30
C VAL A 427 16.91 19.10 -5.03
N LYS A 428 18.03 19.68 -4.61
CA LYS A 428 19.37 19.21 -4.98
C LYS A 428 19.99 18.55 -3.76
N ILE A 429 20.28 17.27 -3.86
CA ILE A 429 20.78 16.45 -2.75
C ILE A 429 22.22 16.04 -3.07
N ASN A 430 23.07 16.07 -2.06
CA ASN A 430 24.40 15.47 -2.16
C ASN A 430 24.30 13.94 -1.92
N PRO A 431 24.54 13.07 -2.92
CA PRO A 431 24.39 11.63 -2.75
C PRO A 431 25.42 11.02 -1.79
N LYS A 432 26.51 11.74 -1.50
CA LYS A 432 27.56 11.30 -0.54
C LYS A 432 27.19 11.61 0.90
N ASP A 433 26.44 12.69 1.09
CA ASP A 433 25.88 13.07 2.39
C ASP A 433 24.47 13.61 2.18
N THR A 434 23.47 12.76 2.39
CA THR A 434 22.05 13.11 2.20
C THR A 434 21.55 14.16 3.22
N GLY A 435 22.33 14.47 4.25
CA GLY A 435 22.11 15.59 5.16
C GLY A 435 22.43 16.94 4.52
N ASP A 436 23.16 16.96 3.38
CA ASP A 436 23.46 18.14 2.61
C ASP A 436 22.51 18.27 1.43
N PHE A 437 21.66 19.28 1.44
CA PHE A 437 20.74 19.54 0.32
C PHE A 437 20.40 21.01 0.17
N ASP A 438 19.99 21.37 -1.05
CA ASP A 438 19.31 22.63 -1.36
C ASP A 438 17.87 22.30 -1.76
N MET A 439 16.89 22.99 -1.19
CA MET A 439 15.49 22.81 -1.50
C MET A 439 14.86 24.15 -1.83
N GLN A 440 14.07 24.17 -2.86
CA GLN A 440 13.17 25.28 -3.20
C GLN A 440 11.76 24.72 -3.30
N TYR A 441 10.81 25.38 -2.64
CA TYR A 441 9.42 24.95 -2.67
C TYR A 441 8.48 26.12 -2.88
N ASN A 442 7.30 25.82 -3.42
CA ASN A 442 6.26 26.80 -3.69
C ASN A 442 4.90 26.09 -3.58
N PHE A 443 4.09 26.55 -2.62
CA PHE A 443 2.71 26.14 -2.39
C PHE A 443 1.81 27.32 -2.68
N ARG A 444 0.76 27.14 -3.48
CA ARG A 444 -0.13 28.22 -3.93
C ARG A 444 -1.60 27.86 -3.75
N ASN A 445 -2.42 28.89 -3.65
CA ASN A 445 -3.88 28.81 -3.67
C ASN A 445 -4.51 27.89 -2.62
N ILE A 446 -3.82 27.62 -1.50
CA ILE A 446 -4.38 26.75 -0.45
C ILE A 446 -5.46 27.55 0.30
N SER A 447 -6.65 26.96 0.47
CA SER A 447 -7.72 27.60 1.26
C SER A 447 -7.33 27.67 2.74
N ALA A 448 -7.37 28.85 3.33
CA ALA A 448 -7.14 29.03 4.77
C ALA A 448 -8.19 28.27 5.61
N ALA A 449 -9.43 28.16 5.13
CA ALA A 449 -10.49 27.41 5.80
C ALA A 449 -10.22 25.89 5.89
N SER A 450 -9.34 25.35 5.04
CA SER A 450 -8.92 23.94 5.14
C SER A 450 -8.20 23.66 6.46
N PHE A 451 -7.58 24.67 7.08
CA PHE A 451 -6.90 24.56 8.36
C PHE A 451 -7.80 24.81 9.59
N ASN A 452 -9.11 24.98 9.40
CA ASN A 452 -10.04 25.20 10.51
C ASN A 452 -9.96 24.15 11.63
N PRO A 453 -9.73 22.86 11.40
CA PRO A 453 -9.54 21.91 12.48
C PRO A 453 -8.40 22.31 13.44
N TYR A 454 -7.27 22.79 12.89
CA TYR A 454 -6.16 23.33 13.69
C TYR A 454 -6.51 24.66 14.36
N LEU A 455 -7.12 25.58 13.61
CA LEU A 455 -7.51 26.90 14.13
C LEU A 455 -8.54 26.80 15.27
N ILE A 456 -9.51 25.90 15.15
CA ILE A 456 -10.49 25.63 16.20
C ILE A 456 -9.82 25.03 17.43
N SER A 457 -8.91 24.08 17.27
CA SER A 457 -8.23 23.41 18.36
C SER A 457 -7.28 24.34 19.12
N TYR A 458 -6.54 25.19 18.40
CA TYR A 458 -5.52 26.04 19.01
C TYR A 458 -5.95 27.48 19.30
N THR A 459 -7.04 27.97 18.71
CA THR A 459 -7.47 29.37 18.87
C THR A 459 -8.94 29.54 19.22
N SER A 460 -9.77 28.52 19.03
CA SER A 460 -11.22 28.57 19.09
C SER A 460 -11.89 29.40 17.99
N PHE A 461 -11.17 29.89 16.99
CA PHE A 461 -11.72 30.76 15.95
C PHE A 461 -11.44 30.21 14.56
N PRO A 462 -12.43 29.67 13.84
CA PRO A 462 -12.29 29.29 12.45
C PRO A 462 -12.27 30.52 11.52
N VAL A 463 -11.72 30.33 10.34
CA VAL A 463 -11.80 31.28 9.23
C VAL A 463 -12.74 30.74 8.15
N ASP A 464 -13.43 31.62 7.44
CA ASP A 464 -14.30 31.24 6.33
C ASP A 464 -13.86 31.85 4.99
N ARG A 465 -12.70 32.46 4.97
CA ARG A 465 -12.08 33.08 3.80
C ARG A 465 -10.57 33.16 3.99
N GLY A 466 -9.88 33.24 2.88
CA GLY A 466 -8.44 33.46 2.80
C GLY A 466 -7.74 32.41 1.96
N LYS A 467 -6.66 32.84 1.32
CA LYS A 467 -5.74 31.97 0.57
C LYS A 467 -4.37 31.99 1.22
N ILE A 468 -3.73 30.86 1.26
CA ILE A 468 -2.38 30.69 1.79
C ILE A 468 -1.45 30.38 0.61
N GLU A 469 -0.35 31.11 0.56
CA GLU A 469 0.80 30.86 -0.30
C GLU A 469 2.05 30.75 0.57
N LEU A 470 2.88 29.74 0.32
CA LEU A 470 4.11 29.54 1.04
C LEU A 470 5.22 29.18 0.06
N ASN A 471 6.26 29.97 0.02
CA ASN A 471 7.44 29.68 -0.77
C ASN A 471 8.71 29.83 0.07
N GLY A 472 9.75 29.09 -0.31
CA GLY A 472 10.98 29.20 0.44
C GLY A 472 12.15 28.46 -0.21
N THR A 473 13.30 28.74 0.37
CA THR A 473 14.55 28.11 0.03
C THR A 473 15.25 27.62 1.29
N TRP A 474 15.74 26.38 1.24
CA TRP A 474 16.54 25.81 2.30
C TRP A 474 17.92 25.45 1.75
N ASN A 475 18.94 25.79 2.50
CA ASN A 475 20.32 25.37 2.29
C ASN A 475 20.76 24.64 3.56
N VAL A 476 20.95 23.35 3.45
CA VAL A 476 21.37 22.51 4.59
C VAL A 476 22.76 21.98 4.30
N ARG A 477 23.70 22.25 5.22
CA ARG A 477 25.09 21.83 5.16
C ARG A 477 25.55 21.33 6.52
N ASN A 478 26.16 20.14 6.55
CA ASN A 478 26.59 19.48 7.79
C ASN A 478 25.47 19.38 8.85
N GLY A 479 24.21 19.26 8.38
CA GLY A 479 23.03 19.23 9.22
C GLY A 479 22.56 20.59 9.76
N GLU A 480 23.23 21.70 9.43
CA GLU A 480 22.81 23.06 9.81
C GLU A 480 21.93 23.68 8.73
N ILE A 481 20.76 24.17 9.15
CA ILE A 481 19.72 24.74 8.27
C ILE A 481 19.92 26.24 8.17
N LYS A 482 19.98 26.75 6.93
CA LYS A 482 19.79 28.17 6.60
C LYS A 482 18.61 28.24 5.65
N SER A 483 17.55 28.94 6.04
CA SER A 483 16.37 29.03 5.18
C SER A 483 15.80 30.43 5.14
N VAL A 484 15.12 30.73 4.04
CA VAL A 484 14.26 31.89 3.86
C VAL A 484 12.90 31.33 3.45
N ASN A 485 11.88 31.60 4.24
CA ASN A 485 10.53 31.09 3.98
C ASN A 485 9.56 32.26 4.06
N HIS A 486 8.77 32.44 3.04
CA HIS A 486 7.81 33.50 2.89
C HIS A 486 6.39 32.94 2.92
N LEU A 487 5.63 33.32 3.94
CA LEU A 487 4.22 33.01 4.10
C LEU A 487 3.37 34.20 3.73
N LEU A 488 2.47 34.02 2.81
CA LEU A 488 1.47 35.01 2.42
C LEU A 488 0.08 34.46 2.71
N VAL A 489 -0.68 35.11 3.60
CA VAL A 489 -2.09 34.80 3.80
C VAL A 489 -2.92 35.98 3.34
N ILE A 490 -3.66 35.77 2.26
CA ILE A 490 -4.40 36.81 1.57
C ILE A 490 -5.83 36.81 2.05
N ASP A 491 -6.32 37.95 2.50
CA ASP A 491 -7.71 38.20 2.83
C ASP A 491 -8.35 37.18 3.81
N PRO A 492 -7.66 36.88 4.92
CA PRO A 492 -8.22 35.98 5.92
C PRO A 492 -9.37 36.64 6.68
N ARG A 493 -10.46 35.90 6.90
CA ARG A 493 -11.60 36.38 7.68
C ARG A 493 -11.95 35.42 8.80
N VAL A 494 -11.85 35.89 10.02
CA VAL A 494 -12.21 35.15 11.23
C VAL A 494 -13.72 35.14 11.44
N THR A 495 -14.26 34.01 11.80
CA THR A 495 -15.69 33.87 12.13
C THR A 495 -15.92 33.92 13.64
N LYS A 496 -17.18 33.67 14.07
CA LYS A 496 -17.53 33.62 15.49
C LYS A 496 -16.80 32.47 16.19
N ARG A 497 -16.48 32.71 17.47
CA ARG A 497 -15.87 31.72 18.35
C ARG A 497 -16.68 30.42 18.41
N VAL A 498 -16.01 29.29 18.21
CA VAL A 498 -16.56 27.95 18.44
C VAL A 498 -16.06 27.47 19.80
N LYS A 499 -16.96 27.47 20.80
CA LYS A 499 -16.61 26.98 22.14
C LYS A 499 -16.52 25.45 22.10
N LYS A 500 -15.32 24.89 22.17
CA LYS A 500 -15.06 23.45 22.30
C LYS A 500 -14.32 23.22 23.63
N LYS A 501 -14.64 22.09 24.30
CA LYS A 501 -13.88 21.63 25.46
C LYS A 501 -12.48 21.23 24.99
N HIS A 502 -11.43 21.65 25.68
CA HIS A 502 -10.03 21.40 25.32
C HIS A 502 -9.49 22.20 24.11
N ALA A 503 -10.18 23.26 23.66
CA ALA A 503 -9.62 24.18 22.68
C ALA A 503 -8.94 25.34 23.42
N ASP A 504 -7.73 25.70 22.98
CA ASP A 504 -7.02 26.88 23.47
C ASP A 504 -7.76 28.15 23.04
N TRP A 505 -7.53 29.25 23.73
CA TRP A 505 -8.11 30.54 23.39
C TRP A 505 -7.01 31.53 23.03
N ILE A 506 -7.05 32.01 21.80
CA ILE A 506 -6.22 33.11 21.32
C ILE A 506 -7.16 34.16 20.72
N PRO A 507 -6.99 35.46 21.01
CA PRO A 507 -7.88 36.51 20.52
C PRO A 507 -7.68 36.82 19.05
N LEU A 508 -7.88 35.85 18.14
CA LEU A 508 -7.74 36.03 16.70
C LEU A 508 -8.50 37.24 16.13
N PRO A 509 -9.72 37.60 16.58
CA PRO A 509 -10.41 38.79 16.08
C PRO A 509 -9.63 40.07 16.33
N LEU A 510 -8.91 40.18 17.44
CA LEU A 510 -8.04 41.35 17.72
C LEU A 510 -6.84 41.37 16.79
N ILE A 511 -6.20 40.22 16.58
CA ILE A 511 -5.07 40.06 15.66
C ILE A 511 -5.49 40.45 14.23
N PHE A 512 -6.62 39.96 13.78
CA PHE A 512 -7.12 40.21 12.44
C PHE A 512 -7.63 41.67 12.26
N SER A 513 -8.12 42.32 13.31
CA SER A 513 -8.42 43.75 13.25
C SER A 513 -7.16 44.58 12.96
N PHE A 514 -6.06 44.24 13.61
CA PHE A 514 -4.77 44.87 13.36
C PHE A 514 -4.25 44.60 11.93
N ILE A 515 -4.37 43.36 11.44
CA ILE A 515 -3.98 42.96 10.07
C ILE A 515 -4.78 43.76 9.03
N ARG A 516 -6.07 44.01 9.26
CA ARG A 516 -6.94 44.74 8.34
C ARG A 516 -6.45 46.19 8.12
N GLU A 517 -5.88 46.83 9.13
CA GLU A 517 -5.28 48.14 8.98
C GLU A 517 -4.11 48.18 8.00
N TYR A 518 -3.49 47.01 7.75
CA TYR A 518 -2.35 46.81 6.84
C TYR A 518 -2.71 46.11 5.54
N GLY A 519 -3.96 46.19 5.04
CA GLY A 519 -4.36 45.65 3.75
C GLY A 519 -4.91 44.21 3.79
N ASN A 520 -5.29 43.71 4.97
CA ASN A 520 -5.85 42.36 5.18
C ASN A 520 -4.96 41.21 4.64
N VAL A 521 -3.66 41.43 4.71
CA VAL A 521 -2.66 40.43 4.24
C VAL A 521 -1.69 40.17 5.38
N ILE A 522 -1.42 38.87 5.62
CA ILE A 522 -0.30 38.46 6.44
C ILE A 522 0.85 38.17 5.49
N ASP A 523 1.87 38.97 5.55
CA ASP A 523 3.10 38.84 4.77
C ASP A 523 4.25 38.65 5.75
N TYR A 524 4.71 37.40 5.89
CA TYR A 524 5.62 37.04 6.95
C TYR A 524 6.78 36.19 6.46
N GLU A 525 8.00 36.59 6.80
CA GLU A 525 9.20 35.80 6.62
C GLU A 525 9.44 34.90 7.84
N ILE A 526 9.36 33.60 7.67
CA ILE A 526 9.60 32.60 8.74
C ILE A 526 11.09 32.22 8.72
N PRO A 527 11.91 32.67 9.63
CA PRO A 527 13.29 32.22 9.72
C PRO A 527 13.34 30.84 10.40
N ILE A 528 13.71 29.82 9.66
CA ILE A 528 13.98 28.50 10.23
C ILE A 528 15.48 28.29 10.20
N THR A 529 16.09 28.17 11.39
CA THR A 529 17.51 27.91 11.57
C THR A 529 17.68 26.82 12.64
N GLY A 530 18.78 26.10 12.63
CA GLY A 530 19.09 25.08 13.62
C GLY A 530 19.58 23.78 13.02
N SER A 531 19.70 22.73 13.82
CA SER A 531 20.21 21.43 13.37
C SER A 531 19.11 20.51 12.90
N PHE A 532 19.26 19.97 11.70
CA PHE A 532 18.36 18.96 11.13
C PHE A 532 18.38 17.63 11.90
N LYS A 533 19.46 17.36 12.64
CA LYS A 533 19.62 16.13 13.45
C LYS A 533 18.78 16.11 14.72
N ASN A 534 18.23 17.27 15.15
CA ASN A 534 17.37 17.35 16.32
C ASN A 534 16.17 18.29 16.04
N PRO A 535 15.26 17.90 15.17
CA PRO A 535 14.11 18.71 14.80
C PRO A 535 13.09 18.69 15.93
N LYS A 536 13.18 19.61 16.87
CA LYS A 536 12.06 19.95 17.76
C LYS A 536 11.05 20.77 16.97
N PHE A 537 10.40 20.15 16.02
CA PHE A 537 9.43 20.80 15.16
C PHE A 537 8.03 20.38 15.61
N HIS A 538 7.40 21.20 16.45
CA HIS A 538 5.98 21.05 16.72
C HIS A 538 5.22 22.10 15.91
N LEU A 539 4.29 21.68 15.05
CA LEU A 539 3.45 22.58 14.25
C LEU A 539 2.74 23.63 15.14
N LYS A 540 2.44 23.25 16.38
CA LYS A 540 1.89 24.14 17.41
C LYS A 540 2.82 25.33 17.68
N ASP A 541 4.11 25.09 17.86
CA ASP A 541 5.10 26.14 18.17
C ASP A 541 5.23 27.10 17.00
N VAL A 542 5.22 26.59 15.77
CA VAL A 542 5.23 27.42 14.55
C VAL A 542 4.00 28.31 14.45
N ILE A 543 2.81 27.79 14.79
CA ILE A 543 1.57 28.58 14.79
C ILE A 543 1.63 29.67 15.85
N PHE A 544 2.12 29.37 17.06
CA PHE A 544 2.25 30.36 18.12
C PHE A 544 3.32 31.40 17.82
N ASP A 545 4.46 31.01 17.26
CA ASP A 545 5.51 31.93 16.82
C ASP A 545 5.03 32.81 15.69
N LEU A 546 4.29 32.26 14.75
CA LEU A 546 3.67 33.04 13.66
C LEU A 546 2.72 34.10 14.21
N ILE A 547 1.82 33.68 15.11
CA ILE A 547 0.85 34.61 15.74
C ILE A 547 1.57 35.68 16.55
N GLY A 548 2.58 35.35 17.34
CA GLY A 548 3.39 36.27 18.11
C GLY A 548 4.14 37.28 17.25
N ASN A 549 4.64 36.87 16.11
CA ASN A 549 5.45 37.72 15.21
C ASN A 549 4.64 38.61 14.27
N ILE A 550 3.36 38.30 14.03
CA ILE A 550 2.45 39.13 13.21
C ILE A 550 2.35 40.58 13.78
N PHE A 551 2.46 40.75 15.10
CA PHE A 551 2.42 42.05 15.75
C PHE A 551 3.71 42.88 15.58
N VAL A 552 4.79 42.29 15.10
CA VAL A 552 6.13 42.96 15.14
C VAL A 552 6.52 43.50 13.76
N LYS A 553 5.95 42.98 12.66
CA LYS A 553 6.34 43.40 11.30
C LYS A 553 5.11 43.74 10.45
N PRO A 554 4.97 44.95 9.90
CA PRO A 554 3.90 45.27 8.97
C PRO A 554 4.08 44.52 7.65
N ALA A 555 2.96 44.17 7.00
CA ALA A 555 2.95 43.54 5.68
C ALA A 555 3.70 44.42 4.65
N LYS A 556 4.56 43.82 3.87
CA LYS A 556 5.32 44.49 2.79
C LYS A 556 4.57 44.45 1.45
N THR A 557 3.55 43.64 1.31
CA THR A 557 2.78 43.43 0.07
C THR A 557 1.49 44.22 0.09
N ALA A 558 1.37 45.24 -0.78
CA ALA A 558 0.12 45.98 -0.98
C ALA A 558 -0.87 45.11 -1.80
N TYR A 559 -1.96 44.71 -1.18
CA TYR A 559 -3.07 44.04 -1.85
C TYR A 559 -4.22 45.02 -2.09
N ARG A 560 -4.91 44.91 -3.23
CA ARG A 560 -6.05 45.81 -3.53
C ARG A 560 -7.27 45.42 -2.69
N MET A 561 -7.38 46.00 -1.53
CA MET A 561 -8.49 45.80 -0.60
C MET A 561 -9.84 46.11 -1.21
N GLU A 562 -9.91 47.17 -2.02
CA GLU A 562 -11.13 47.63 -2.69
C GLU A 562 -11.75 46.53 -3.54
N VAL A 563 -10.94 45.81 -4.34
CA VAL A 563 -11.39 44.65 -5.15
C VAL A 563 -11.93 43.57 -4.24
N LYS A 564 -11.26 43.27 -3.14
CA LYS A 564 -11.66 42.22 -2.20
C LYS A 564 -12.92 42.56 -1.42
N GLU A 565 -13.13 43.82 -1.08
CA GLU A 565 -14.35 44.26 -0.44
C GLU A 565 -15.55 44.13 -1.37
N VAL A 566 -15.42 44.53 -2.63
CA VAL A 566 -16.47 44.39 -3.63
C VAL A 566 -16.77 42.91 -3.92
N GLU A 567 -15.76 42.09 -4.12
CA GLU A 567 -15.94 40.63 -4.28
C GLU A 567 -16.66 40.01 -3.06
N TYR A 568 -16.34 40.45 -1.85
CA TYR A 568 -17.02 40.01 -0.64
C TYR A 568 -18.48 40.44 -0.58
N ASP A 569 -18.82 41.68 -0.97
CA ASP A 569 -20.20 42.14 -0.97
C ASP A 569 -21.04 41.43 -2.01
N ILE A 570 -20.46 41.07 -3.16
CA ILE A 570 -21.08 40.20 -4.17
C ILE A 570 -21.32 38.81 -3.56
N GLU A 571 -20.27 38.16 -3.00
CA GLU A 571 -20.39 36.84 -2.38
C GLU A 571 -21.47 36.82 -1.29
N LYS A 572 -21.47 37.83 -0.40
CA LYS A 572 -22.42 37.97 0.69
C LYS A 572 -23.85 38.14 0.20
N SER A 573 -24.03 38.79 -0.93
CA SER A 573 -25.35 38.97 -1.56
C SER A 573 -25.87 37.73 -2.24
N LEU A 574 -24.97 36.82 -2.64
CA LEU A 574 -25.29 35.58 -3.39
C LEU A 574 -25.18 34.31 -2.57
N THR A 575 -24.79 34.38 -1.28
CA THR A 575 -24.50 33.19 -0.48
C THR A 575 -25.26 33.21 0.85
N PHE A 576 -26.12 32.19 1.04
CA PHE A 576 -26.76 31.93 2.32
C PHE A 576 -26.05 30.78 3.05
N LYS A 577 -25.37 31.08 4.15
CA LYS A 577 -24.55 30.08 4.91
C LYS A 577 -25.40 29.29 5.89
N TRP A 578 -25.18 27.99 5.93
CA TRP A 578 -25.73 27.09 6.90
C TRP A 578 -24.67 26.65 7.92
N PRO A 579 -24.74 27.08 9.19
CA PRO A 579 -23.98 26.45 10.27
C PRO A 579 -24.20 24.91 10.30
N THR A 580 -23.20 24.19 10.79
CA THR A 580 -23.26 22.73 10.87
C THR A 580 -24.49 22.26 11.64
N LEU A 581 -25.23 21.28 11.08
CA LEU A 581 -26.47 20.71 11.60
C LEU A 581 -27.65 21.70 11.75
N GLN A 582 -27.53 22.95 11.38
CA GLN A 582 -28.64 23.89 11.44
C GLN A 582 -29.72 23.49 10.44
N THR A 583 -30.97 23.44 10.87
CA THR A 583 -32.17 23.12 10.06
C THR A 583 -33.13 24.29 9.87
N SER A 584 -33.13 25.26 10.79
CA SER A 584 -34.04 26.43 10.79
C SER A 584 -33.28 27.74 10.59
N ILE A 585 -33.94 28.73 9.98
CA ILE A 585 -33.35 30.05 9.73
C ILE A 585 -33.29 30.84 11.03
N LEU A 586 -32.11 31.31 11.37
CA LEU A 586 -31.87 32.15 12.56
C LEU A 586 -32.38 33.60 12.34
N SER A 587 -32.70 34.31 13.41
CA SER A 587 -33.13 35.71 13.36
C SER A 587 -32.12 36.62 12.65
N SER A 588 -30.81 36.34 12.79
CA SER A 588 -29.76 37.05 12.08
C SER A 588 -29.73 36.84 10.57
N GLN A 589 -30.27 35.70 10.09
CA GLN A 589 -30.33 35.33 8.67
C GLN A 589 -31.62 35.84 8.01
N LYS A 590 -32.66 36.17 8.77
CA LYS A 590 -33.93 36.69 8.25
C LYS A 590 -33.75 37.95 7.41
N LYS A 591 -32.79 38.83 7.77
CA LYS A 591 -32.51 40.02 6.97
C LYS A 591 -32.10 39.70 5.55
N PHE A 592 -31.38 38.61 5.34
CA PHE A 592 -30.96 38.18 4.00
C PHE A 592 -32.19 37.71 3.19
N VAL A 593 -33.04 36.88 3.80
CA VAL A 593 -34.28 36.37 3.17
C VAL A 593 -35.22 37.52 2.81
N ASN A 594 -35.46 38.44 3.75
CA ASN A 594 -36.32 39.57 3.55
C ASN A 594 -35.86 40.51 2.41
N LYS A 595 -34.55 40.67 2.22
CA LYS A 595 -34.02 41.45 1.07
C LYS A 595 -34.36 40.81 -0.26
N ILE A 596 -34.24 39.46 -0.36
CA ILE A 596 -34.61 38.72 -1.57
C ILE A 596 -36.10 38.79 -1.79
N GLU A 597 -36.89 38.58 -0.73
CA GLU A 597 -38.36 38.64 -0.79
C GLU A 597 -38.84 39.98 -1.32
N SER A 598 -38.37 41.11 -0.73
CA SER A 598 -38.74 42.42 -1.18
C SER A 598 -38.36 42.67 -2.65
N PHE A 599 -37.12 42.26 -3.03
CA PHE A 599 -36.69 42.39 -4.42
C PHE A 599 -37.55 41.64 -5.40
N LEU A 600 -37.92 40.38 -5.08
CA LEU A 600 -38.78 39.56 -5.95
C LEU A 600 -40.20 40.10 -6.02
N ALA A 601 -40.76 40.63 -4.92
CA ALA A 601 -42.07 41.25 -4.90
C ALA A 601 -42.12 42.51 -5.78
N ASP A 602 -41.05 43.34 -5.76
CA ASP A 602 -40.93 44.56 -6.56
C ASP A 602 -40.62 44.27 -8.04
N ASN A 603 -40.18 43.05 -8.39
CA ASN A 603 -39.78 42.70 -9.76
C ASN A 603 -40.40 41.35 -10.17
N PRO A 604 -41.64 41.32 -10.65
CA PRO A 604 -42.33 40.08 -11.01
C PRO A 604 -41.67 39.27 -12.13
N GLN A 605 -40.84 39.89 -12.97
CA GLN A 605 -40.05 39.24 -14.03
C GLN A 605 -38.77 38.59 -13.52
N ALA A 606 -38.36 38.90 -12.29
CA ALA A 606 -37.17 38.33 -11.71
C ALA A 606 -37.44 36.95 -11.11
N SER A 607 -36.47 36.08 -11.15
CA SER A 607 -36.51 34.81 -10.46
C SER A 607 -35.14 34.48 -9.85
N ILE A 608 -35.12 33.60 -8.87
CA ILE A 608 -33.88 33.09 -8.30
C ILE A 608 -33.78 31.57 -8.44
N THR A 609 -32.61 31.11 -8.79
CA THR A 609 -32.22 29.70 -8.73
C THR A 609 -31.25 29.50 -7.61
N ILE A 610 -31.55 28.55 -6.75
CA ILE A 610 -30.75 28.22 -5.56
C ILE A 610 -30.02 26.90 -5.80
N TYR A 611 -28.71 26.94 -5.65
CA TYR A 611 -27.81 25.79 -5.77
C TYR A 611 -27.29 25.41 -4.39
N PRO A 612 -27.83 24.35 -3.72
CA PRO A 612 -27.33 23.89 -2.45
C PRO A 612 -25.92 23.32 -2.62
N LYS A 613 -24.96 23.82 -1.89
CA LYS A 613 -23.59 23.33 -1.80
C LYS A 613 -23.38 22.72 -0.41
N GLN A 614 -23.31 21.40 -0.34
CA GLN A 614 -23.31 20.64 0.91
C GLN A 614 -21.89 20.21 1.30
N TYR A 615 -21.46 20.53 2.51
CA TYR A 615 -20.24 19.96 3.07
C TYR A 615 -20.53 18.59 3.68
N GLU A 616 -20.76 17.61 2.81
CA GLU A 616 -21.23 16.28 3.19
C GLU A 616 -20.38 15.60 4.25
N ALA A 617 -19.06 15.58 4.07
CA ALA A 617 -18.15 14.90 4.99
C ALA A 617 -18.25 15.45 6.42
N LYS A 618 -18.29 16.78 6.56
CA LYS A 618 -18.40 17.45 7.86
C LYS A 618 -19.77 17.23 8.51
N GLU A 619 -20.84 17.39 7.76
CA GLU A 619 -22.20 17.19 8.28
C GLU A 619 -22.43 15.75 8.72
N LYS A 620 -21.99 14.77 7.92
CA LYS A 620 -22.08 13.34 8.27
C LYS A 620 -21.25 12.99 9.49
N GLU A 621 -20.05 13.54 9.66
CA GLU A 621 -19.24 13.33 10.87
C GLU A 621 -19.94 13.84 12.14
N TYR A 622 -20.55 15.02 12.06
CA TYR A 622 -21.32 15.55 13.20
C TYR A 622 -22.59 14.74 13.52
N ILE A 623 -23.30 14.28 12.49
CA ILE A 623 -24.44 13.36 12.66
C ILE A 623 -23.98 12.06 13.31
N LEU A 624 -22.89 11.49 12.81
CA LEU A 624 -22.28 10.27 13.34
C LEU A 624 -21.97 10.40 14.84
N PHE A 625 -21.28 11.45 15.23
CA PHE A 625 -20.93 11.70 16.62
C PHE A 625 -22.15 11.96 17.48
N PHE A 626 -23.13 12.69 16.98
CA PHE A 626 -24.36 12.93 17.70
C PHE A 626 -25.12 11.61 18.00
N GLU A 627 -25.31 10.78 16.98
CA GLU A 627 -26.02 9.50 17.12
C GLU A 627 -25.25 8.51 18.02
N ALA A 628 -23.93 8.46 17.93
CA ALA A 628 -23.11 7.64 18.81
C ALA A 628 -23.19 8.10 20.28
N LYS A 629 -23.07 9.41 20.53
CA LYS A 629 -23.22 10.00 21.86
C LYS A 629 -24.65 9.85 22.41
N LYS A 630 -25.65 9.91 21.53
CA LYS A 630 -27.06 9.64 21.90
C LYS A 630 -27.21 8.21 22.39
N LYS A 631 -26.66 7.22 21.69
CA LYS A 631 -26.69 5.81 22.13
C LYS A 631 -25.99 5.64 23.49
N TYR A 632 -24.84 6.27 23.71
CA TYR A 632 -24.16 6.29 25.00
C TYR A 632 -25.00 6.92 26.10
N TYR A 633 -25.58 8.09 25.84
CA TYR A 633 -26.43 8.80 26.80
C TYR A 633 -27.66 7.98 27.18
N MET A 634 -28.34 7.36 26.22
CA MET A 634 -29.49 6.48 26.48
C MET A 634 -29.10 5.23 27.27
N ALA A 635 -27.90 4.69 27.07
CA ALA A 635 -27.39 3.56 27.87
C ALA A 635 -27.09 3.93 29.34
N LEU A 636 -26.93 5.22 29.63
CA LEU A 636 -26.73 5.74 31.02
C LEU A 636 -28.05 6.14 31.72
N LYS A 637 -29.14 6.29 30.96
CA LYS A 637 -30.46 6.56 31.57
C LYS A 637 -30.97 5.36 32.39
N GLU A 638 -31.82 5.63 33.34
CA GLU A 638 -32.47 4.58 34.13
C GLU A 638 -33.28 3.63 33.22
N LYS A 639 -33.27 2.34 33.57
CA LYS A 639 -34.02 1.34 32.82
C LYS A 639 -35.50 1.68 32.81
N GLY A 640 -36.06 1.91 31.61
CA GLY A 640 -37.47 2.20 31.37
C GLY A 640 -37.79 3.63 30.93
N ASP A 641 -36.81 4.54 30.90
CA ASP A 641 -36.96 5.88 30.28
C ASP A 641 -36.35 5.92 28.87
N ASP A 642 -37.17 5.53 27.90
CA ASP A 642 -36.79 5.56 26.45
C ASP A 642 -37.12 6.92 25.82
N SER A 643 -37.58 7.91 26.55
CA SER A 643 -37.90 9.25 26.07
C SER A 643 -36.62 10.00 25.73
N PHE A 644 -36.61 10.78 24.64
CA PHE A 644 -35.51 11.63 24.24
C PHE A 644 -36.05 13.01 23.84
N ASP A 645 -35.82 13.99 24.68
CA ASP A 645 -36.34 15.35 24.52
C ASP A 645 -35.28 16.35 24.07
N GLU A 646 -35.68 17.62 23.96
CA GLU A 646 -34.77 18.70 23.53
C GLU A 646 -33.68 18.98 24.59
N GLY A 647 -33.98 18.82 25.88
CA GLY A 647 -32.99 18.94 26.96
C GLY A 647 -31.93 17.85 26.89
N ASP A 648 -32.34 16.62 26.56
CA ASP A 648 -31.42 15.50 26.33
C ASP A 648 -30.53 15.74 25.13
N SER A 649 -31.10 16.31 24.03
CA SER A 649 -30.34 16.69 22.84
C SER A 649 -29.23 17.70 23.18
N LEU A 650 -29.51 18.68 24.05
CA LEU A 650 -28.51 19.66 24.49
C LEU A 650 -27.40 18.98 25.32
N LYS A 651 -27.75 18.06 26.22
CA LYS A 651 -26.78 17.29 27.02
C LYS A 651 -25.89 16.44 26.12
N VAL A 652 -26.46 15.71 25.14
CA VAL A 652 -25.72 14.91 24.15
C VAL A 652 -24.78 15.78 23.33
N ASN A 653 -25.21 16.95 22.88
CA ASN A 653 -24.36 17.88 22.14
C ASN A 653 -23.16 18.40 22.99
N SER A 654 -23.35 18.56 24.31
CA SER A 654 -22.30 19.02 25.22
C SER A 654 -21.24 17.97 25.53
N LEU A 655 -21.52 16.68 25.31
CA LEU A 655 -20.56 15.59 25.49
C LEU A 655 -19.40 15.72 24.51
N SER A 656 -18.18 15.54 25.02
CA SER A 656 -17.00 15.50 24.17
C SER A 656 -16.84 14.10 23.56
N VAL A 657 -16.47 14.02 22.28
CA VAL A 657 -16.07 12.75 21.65
C VAL A 657 -14.77 12.20 22.24
N ARG A 658 -14.00 13.03 22.96
CA ARG A 658 -12.76 12.67 23.66
C ARG A 658 -12.97 12.37 25.14
N ASP A 659 -14.22 12.27 25.57
CA ASP A 659 -14.52 11.87 26.94
C ASP A 659 -14.08 10.42 27.18
N THR A 660 -13.28 10.19 28.22
CA THR A 660 -12.73 8.86 28.53
C THR A 660 -13.82 7.83 28.79
N LYS A 661 -14.93 8.23 29.44
CA LYS A 661 -16.04 7.31 29.70
C LYS A 661 -16.75 6.91 28.42
N PHE A 662 -16.91 7.86 27.48
CA PHE A 662 -17.50 7.57 26.18
C PHE A 662 -16.59 6.64 25.36
N ASN A 663 -15.27 6.87 25.36
CA ASN A 663 -14.33 6.00 24.68
C ASN A 663 -14.33 4.58 25.24
N ASN A 664 -14.28 4.44 26.58
CA ASN A 664 -14.37 3.15 27.24
C ASN A 664 -15.69 2.41 26.93
N TYR A 665 -16.80 3.15 26.82
CA TYR A 665 -18.09 2.57 26.40
C TYR A 665 -18.01 1.97 25.01
N LEU A 666 -17.41 2.70 24.04
CA LEU A 666 -17.22 2.21 22.67
C LEU A 666 -16.34 0.96 22.64
N ASP A 667 -15.21 0.97 23.36
CA ASP A 667 -14.26 -0.15 23.39
C ASP A 667 -14.88 -1.40 24.03
N ASN A 668 -15.67 -1.24 25.08
CA ASN A 668 -16.35 -2.35 25.74
C ASN A 668 -17.44 -3.02 24.88
N ILE A 669 -18.12 -2.24 24.04
CA ILE A 669 -19.16 -2.78 23.16
C ILE A 669 -18.59 -3.42 21.91
N LEU A 670 -17.61 -2.75 21.29
CA LEU A 670 -17.15 -3.15 19.96
C LEU A 670 -16.11 -4.27 20.01
N LYS A 671 -15.21 -4.26 21.01
CA LYS A 671 -14.14 -5.25 21.22
C LYS A 671 -13.31 -5.53 19.95
N ASP A 672 -13.21 -4.56 19.06
CA ASP A 672 -12.57 -4.68 17.75
C ASP A 672 -11.26 -3.89 17.74
N THR A 673 -10.14 -4.61 17.68
CA THR A 673 -8.78 -4.03 17.73
C THR A 673 -8.37 -3.36 16.42
N MET A 674 -9.13 -3.54 15.33
CA MET A 674 -8.89 -2.92 14.02
C MET A 674 -9.53 -1.53 13.88
N LEU A 675 -10.26 -1.06 14.89
CA LEU A 675 -10.88 0.26 14.89
C LEU A 675 -9.95 1.27 15.59
N PHE A 676 -9.12 1.96 14.84
CA PHE A 676 -8.10 2.85 15.38
C PHE A 676 -8.61 4.23 15.76
N THR A 677 -9.66 4.74 15.09
CA THR A 677 -10.19 6.08 15.31
C THR A 677 -11.55 6.08 16.00
N ILE A 678 -11.85 7.19 16.69
CA ILE A 678 -13.19 7.40 17.28
C ILE A 678 -14.28 7.43 16.19
N GLN A 679 -13.97 7.93 15.02
CA GLN A 679 -14.86 7.95 13.85
C GLN A 679 -15.24 6.54 13.41
N GLU A 680 -14.28 5.64 13.34
CA GLU A 680 -14.51 4.23 12.98
C GLU A 680 -15.35 3.51 14.03
N LYS A 681 -15.01 3.68 15.31
CA LYS A 681 -15.77 3.11 16.42
C LYS A 681 -17.23 3.61 16.41
N CYS A 682 -17.43 4.91 16.23
CA CYS A 682 -18.77 5.48 16.09
C CYS A 682 -19.48 4.96 14.83
N SER A 683 -18.79 4.82 13.71
CA SER A 683 -19.36 4.29 12.47
C SER A 683 -19.82 2.84 12.61
N LYS A 684 -19.04 2.01 13.30
CA LYS A 684 -19.39 0.63 13.60
C LYS A 684 -20.62 0.55 14.53
N LEU A 685 -20.67 1.43 15.54
CA LEU A 685 -21.78 1.47 16.49
C LEU A 685 -23.09 1.96 15.87
N VAL A 686 -23.03 3.02 15.03
CA VAL A 686 -24.22 3.70 14.48
C VAL A 686 -24.68 3.06 13.19
N GLY A 687 -23.74 2.75 12.29
CA GLY A 687 -24.01 2.29 10.93
C GLY A 687 -24.22 3.43 9.93
N GLN A 688 -23.69 3.23 8.73
CA GLN A 688 -23.69 4.23 7.65
C GLN A 688 -25.10 4.60 7.18
N SER A 689 -26.06 3.68 7.24
CA SER A 689 -27.46 3.92 6.87
C SER A 689 -28.12 5.02 7.70
N ILE A 690 -27.91 5.02 9.03
CA ILE A 690 -28.44 6.03 9.96
C ILE A 690 -27.83 7.40 9.64
N VAL A 691 -26.53 7.46 9.41
CA VAL A 691 -25.81 8.70 9.05
C VAL A 691 -26.32 9.26 7.72
N ASN A 692 -26.49 8.42 6.71
CA ASN A 692 -27.03 8.83 5.41
C ASN A 692 -28.47 9.31 5.51
N PHE A 693 -29.31 8.62 6.27
CA PHE A 693 -30.69 9.03 6.53
C PHE A 693 -30.73 10.39 7.23
N GLY A 694 -29.94 10.57 8.29
CA GLY A 694 -29.83 11.84 9.02
C GLY A 694 -29.38 12.99 8.13
N PHE A 695 -28.41 12.76 7.25
CA PHE A 695 -27.93 13.75 6.29
C PHE A 695 -29.00 14.13 5.25
N ASN A 696 -29.74 13.16 4.73
CA ASN A 696 -30.85 13.43 3.80
C ASN A 696 -31.98 14.21 4.46
N LYS A 697 -32.32 13.86 5.73
CA LYS A 697 -33.28 14.61 6.55
C LYS A 697 -32.84 16.06 6.78
N LEU A 698 -31.54 16.28 7.07
CA LEU A 698 -30.97 17.62 7.22
C LEU A 698 -31.11 18.45 5.94
N LYS A 699 -30.81 17.86 4.77
CA LYS A 699 -30.95 18.54 3.47
C LYS A 699 -32.40 18.94 3.21
N ALA A 700 -33.33 18.04 3.42
CA ALA A 700 -34.75 18.30 3.23
C ALA A 700 -35.26 19.40 4.19
N ALA A 701 -34.94 19.31 5.48
CA ALA A 701 -35.33 20.32 6.45
C ALA A 701 -34.78 21.72 6.15
N ARG A 702 -33.54 21.81 5.64
CA ARG A 702 -32.97 23.09 5.17
C ARG A 702 -33.72 23.67 3.97
N ALA A 703 -34.04 22.84 2.98
CA ALA A 703 -34.78 23.26 1.80
C ALA A 703 -36.20 23.75 2.16
N ASP A 704 -36.89 23.01 3.03
CA ASP A 704 -38.23 23.37 3.51
C ASP A 704 -38.20 24.64 4.36
N SER A 705 -37.25 24.76 5.29
CA SER A 705 -37.06 25.96 6.12
C SER A 705 -36.72 27.19 5.29
N PHE A 706 -35.88 27.05 4.28
CA PHE A 706 -35.56 28.16 3.39
C PHE A 706 -36.77 28.58 2.54
N LYS A 707 -37.49 27.61 1.94
CA LYS A 707 -38.65 27.87 1.13
C LYS A 707 -39.78 28.48 1.94
N SER A 708 -40.05 27.94 3.13
CA SER A 708 -41.12 28.42 4.01
C SER A 708 -40.86 29.79 4.63
N SER A 709 -39.65 30.31 4.53
CA SER A 709 -39.30 31.65 5.00
C SER A 709 -39.72 32.77 4.08
N PHE A 710 -40.19 32.45 2.88
CA PHE A 710 -40.69 33.41 1.89
C PHE A 710 -42.22 33.42 1.88
N LYS A 711 -42.81 34.56 1.56
CA LYS A 711 -44.25 34.69 1.39
C LYS A 711 -44.74 33.93 0.14
N LYS A 712 -46.02 33.52 0.17
CA LYS A 712 -46.60 32.69 -0.88
C LYS A 712 -46.56 33.37 -2.27
N GLU A 713 -46.64 34.69 -2.31
CA GLU A 713 -46.69 35.51 -3.52
C GLU A 713 -45.41 35.39 -4.37
N VAL A 714 -44.27 35.20 -3.74
CA VAL A 714 -42.97 35.13 -4.43
C VAL A 714 -42.47 33.70 -4.64
N LEU A 715 -43.17 32.68 -4.11
CA LEU A 715 -42.70 31.28 -4.19
C LEU A 715 -42.56 30.76 -5.62
N GLY A 716 -43.38 31.27 -6.56
CA GLY A 716 -43.31 30.90 -7.98
C GLY A 716 -42.01 31.37 -8.67
N GLN A 717 -41.34 32.39 -8.12
CA GLN A 717 -40.09 32.93 -8.62
C GLN A 717 -38.83 32.24 -8.04
N ILE A 718 -39.02 31.22 -7.16
CA ILE A 718 -37.94 30.56 -6.42
C ILE A 718 -37.81 29.11 -6.84
N LYS A 719 -36.67 28.75 -7.42
CA LYS A 719 -36.31 27.37 -7.79
C LYS A 719 -35.16 26.88 -6.97
N ILE A 720 -35.31 25.72 -6.29
CA ILE A 720 -34.22 25.06 -5.57
C ILE A 720 -33.78 23.85 -6.40
N MET A 721 -32.51 23.82 -6.75
CA MET A 721 -31.92 22.72 -7.52
C MET A 721 -31.48 21.57 -6.60
N ASN A 722 -31.17 20.42 -7.19
CA ASN A 722 -30.54 19.35 -6.46
C ASN A 722 -29.19 19.80 -5.90
N GLY A 723 -28.91 19.41 -4.66
CA GLY A 723 -27.67 19.80 -3.98
C GLY A 723 -26.45 19.06 -4.52
N GLU A 724 -25.33 19.73 -4.57
CA GLU A 724 -24.01 19.13 -4.84
C GLU A 724 -23.25 18.90 -3.54
N ASN A 725 -22.66 17.72 -3.43
CA ASN A 725 -21.78 17.37 -2.33
C ASN A 725 -20.35 17.81 -2.69
N ILE A 726 -19.88 18.85 -2.03
CA ILE A 726 -18.57 19.45 -2.30
C ILE A 726 -17.79 19.66 -0.98
N ILE A 727 -16.49 19.94 -1.09
CA ILE A 727 -15.74 20.56 -0.01
C ILE A 727 -15.77 22.08 -0.29
N PRO A 728 -16.54 22.85 0.48
CA PRO A 728 -16.68 24.27 0.21
C PRO A 728 -15.40 25.03 0.61
N PHE A 729 -15.02 26.00 -0.21
CA PHE A 729 -13.84 26.84 0.03
C PHE A 729 -13.92 27.64 1.34
N ASN A 730 -15.16 27.91 1.82
CA ASN A 730 -15.43 28.66 3.06
C ASN A 730 -15.61 27.75 4.30
N GLY A 731 -15.47 26.42 4.18
CA GLY A 731 -15.59 25.47 5.27
C GLY A 731 -17.01 25.23 5.82
N PHE A 732 -18.06 25.71 5.16
CA PHE A 732 -19.46 25.55 5.58
C PHE A 732 -20.35 25.13 4.41
N SER A 733 -21.47 24.44 4.72
CA SER A 733 -22.56 24.27 3.76
C SER A 733 -23.20 25.63 3.46
N PHE A 734 -23.60 25.87 2.21
CA PHE A 734 -24.27 27.12 1.83
C PHE A 734 -25.18 26.93 0.63
N TYR A 735 -26.10 27.89 0.43
CA TYR A 735 -26.88 28.01 -0.78
C TYR A 735 -26.32 29.14 -1.62
N LYS A 736 -25.92 28.82 -2.87
CA LYS A 736 -25.54 29.82 -3.87
C LYS A 736 -26.82 30.29 -4.58
N ILE A 737 -27.01 31.59 -4.69
CA ILE A 737 -28.19 32.21 -5.29
C ILE A 737 -27.78 32.82 -6.62
N GLU A 738 -28.51 32.50 -7.66
CA GLU A 738 -28.37 33.09 -8.99
C GLU A 738 -29.66 33.80 -9.35
N TYR A 739 -29.58 35.05 -9.75
CA TYR A 739 -30.70 35.86 -10.21
C TYR A 739 -30.88 35.75 -11.73
N SER A 740 -32.12 35.74 -12.21
CA SER A 740 -32.46 35.75 -13.62
C SER A 740 -33.58 36.77 -13.87
N GLY A 741 -33.61 37.38 -15.05
CA GLY A 741 -34.57 38.43 -15.43
C GLY A 741 -34.20 39.82 -14.93
N ALA A 742 -33.90 39.98 -13.68
CA ALA A 742 -33.35 41.21 -13.07
C ALA A 742 -32.44 40.87 -11.89
N ILE A 743 -31.58 41.80 -11.52
CA ILE A 743 -30.70 41.68 -10.35
C ILE A 743 -30.89 42.89 -9.40
N PRO A 744 -30.67 42.71 -8.09
CA PRO A 744 -30.73 43.83 -7.14
C PRO A 744 -29.77 44.98 -7.52
N LYS A 745 -30.24 46.21 -7.43
CA LYS A 745 -29.43 47.45 -7.76
C LYS A 745 -28.08 47.46 -7.01
N SER A 746 -28.05 47.00 -5.74
CA SER A 746 -26.81 46.93 -4.96
C SER A 746 -25.82 45.92 -5.54
N LEU A 747 -26.32 44.81 -6.10
CA LEU A 747 -25.47 43.77 -6.72
C LEU A 747 -24.98 44.24 -8.10
N GLN A 748 -25.84 44.90 -8.87
CA GLN A 748 -25.46 45.52 -10.14
C GLN A 748 -24.36 46.54 -9.96
N LYS A 749 -24.52 47.48 -8.97
CA LYS A 749 -23.50 48.45 -8.64
C LYS A 749 -22.17 47.80 -8.24
N ALA A 750 -22.22 46.73 -7.45
CA ALA A 750 -21.01 46.00 -7.07
C ALA A 750 -20.31 45.35 -8.27
N TYR A 751 -21.04 44.80 -9.25
CA TYR A 751 -20.45 44.29 -10.48
C TYR A 751 -19.81 45.38 -11.34
N GLU A 752 -20.48 46.53 -11.49
CA GLU A 752 -19.95 47.68 -12.22
C GLU A 752 -18.66 48.20 -11.53
N GLU A 753 -18.65 48.31 -10.21
CA GLU A 753 -17.48 48.70 -9.43
C GLU A 753 -16.34 47.73 -9.57
N LEU A 754 -16.62 46.41 -9.52
CA LEU A 754 -15.63 45.37 -9.73
C LEU A 754 -15.02 45.41 -11.15
N GLN A 755 -15.83 45.68 -12.16
CA GLN A 755 -15.36 45.83 -13.53
C GLN A 755 -14.42 47.02 -13.66
N VAL A 756 -14.77 48.20 -13.12
CA VAL A 756 -13.91 49.39 -13.12
C VAL A 756 -12.58 49.12 -12.41
N LEU A 757 -12.65 48.51 -11.23
CA LEU A 757 -11.45 48.19 -10.47
C LEU A 757 -10.53 47.16 -11.21
N ASN A 758 -11.12 46.23 -11.97
CA ASN A 758 -10.34 45.26 -12.76
C ASN A 758 -9.72 45.91 -14.02
N GLU A 759 -10.40 46.84 -14.66
CA GLU A 759 -9.88 47.61 -15.81
C GLU A 759 -8.69 48.51 -15.40
N GLU A 760 -8.67 49.03 -14.18
CA GLU A 760 -7.56 49.79 -13.62
C GLU A 760 -6.35 48.93 -13.20
N ALA A 761 -6.50 47.61 -13.06
CA ALA A 761 -5.49 46.67 -12.62
C ALA A 761 -4.22 46.59 -13.51
N PRO A 762 -4.29 46.74 -14.86
CA PRO A 762 -3.10 46.66 -15.72
C PRO A 762 -2.00 47.67 -15.44
N ARG A 763 -2.31 48.77 -14.75
CA ARG A 763 -1.35 49.85 -14.45
C ARG A 763 -0.47 49.58 -13.24
N ASN A 764 -0.74 48.57 -12.44
CA ASN A 764 0.01 48.26 -11.22
C ASN A 764 0.86 46.99 -11.39
N LYS A 765 2.17 47.16 -11.64
CA LYS A 765 3.18 46.12 -11.88
C LYS A 765 3.28 45.04 -10.78
N TYR A 766 2.70 45.29 -9.61
CA TYR A 766 2.76 44.40 -8.42
C TYR A 766 1.65 43.33 -8.37
N LEU A 767 0.65 43.41 -9.25
CA LEU A 767 -0.48 42.47 -9.28
C LEU A 767 -0.36 41.39 -10.37
N ARG A 768 0.57 41.52 -11.29
CA ARG A 768 0.89 40.42 -12.23
C ARG A 768 1.80 39.45 -11.50
N GLY A 769 1.28 38.22 -11.35
CA GLY A 769 2.02 37.13 -10.75
C GLY A 769 3.49 37.12 -11.18
N ARG A 770 4.37 37.04 -10.24
CA ARG A 770 5.75 36.67 -10.52
C ARG A 770 5.71 35.26 -11.15
N PRO A 771 6.49 35.01 -12.23
CA PRO A 771 6.54 33.70 -12.88
C PRO A 771 6.99 32.59 -11.97
#